data_3053d5b7f4454d7c23c60e9cc25d37b1
#
_entry.id   3053d5b7f4454d7c23c60e9cc25d37b1
#
_cell.length_a   1.000
_cell.length_b   1.000
_cell.length_c   1.000
_cell.angle_alpha   90.00
_cell.angle_beta   90.00
_cell.angle_gamma   90.00
#
_symmetry.space_group_name_H-M   'P 1'
#
loop_
_entity.id
_entity.type
_entity.pdbx_description
1 polymer ?
#
loop_
_entity_poly.entity_id
_entity_poly.type
_entity_poly.pdbx_seq_one_letter_code
_entity_poly.pdbx_strand_id
1 'polypeptide(L)'
;VLFRSYLFSSYFHPYEVAFLIIDFKGGGMVNQFRNLPHLLGAITNIDGKEINRSLKSIKAELQKRQRLFAQAGVNHIDKYIMKYKSGEAKEPLPHLVIIVDEFAELKAEQPDFMKELISAARIGRSLGVHLILATQKPAGQVDDQIWSNSRFKLCLKVQGPEDSNEVLKSPLAAEIKEPGRAYLQVGNNEIFELFQSAYSGDSEKAVDNYVKPFKVSEVAPSGKRKVIYEQKKASGGEKGRTQLDAIVEYVHDYCEKSNIKKLPNICLASLGKKLMFNAARFNNVKDCIDIGIYDDPDNQYQGATFIDINTKNTFILGSSQYGKTNLLQLAIREIAMKYTPEEANIYILDFGSMVLKVFEKLNHVGGVVCSSDDEKLKNLFKLLSEEIVTRKEKIVSVGVSSFSAYVDAGYKDLPHIYVMVDNMTALQELYLENDDTFMVIIREGLSVGITTIVANSQTAGISYRYLSNFANKIALYCNDASEYNSLFDHVVVKPDEVVGRAILEINKTMLEAQTYQAFSGDKEFERSKEIRSFISSVSEKYGDVRARQIPYIPNVLTKNILYKDFKGRLQGYKVPVAVTYSDVVPFYIDFANLGAIGICGKEKRGHYNFVAELLKTINDNREKCPAQVCIFDNISRKYKGLANLDIVKEYTLDTGAVKDVLASWHEILQQRYEAMLSEATPENNDLLVLIIQNNDVAKAIADDFDLMPKYRDIVSKYRAMNVCIIYANYQNASVSYDAPEPLRMIKQEKHLLCFDDLSNLKVFDVDYENLRANKKKLQLGDAYYINDNEVTKLKMLKHED
;
A
#
# COMPACT_ATOMS: atom_id res chain seq x y z
N VAL A 1 0.59 6.92 50.83
CA VAL A 1 1.33 7.20 49.55
C VAL A 1 0.84 8.54 49.00
N LEU A 2 -0.48 8.72 48.81
CA LEU A 2 -1.11 9.96 48.25
C LEU A 2 -0.65 11.21 48.99
N PHE A 3 -0.69 11.20 50.34
CA PHE A 3 -0.31 12.37 51.16
C PHE A 3 1.17 12.76 50.99
N ARG A 4 2.09 11.79 50.87
CA ARG A 4 3.50 12.10 50.65
C ARG A 4 3.78 12.71 49.28
N SER A 5 3.16 12.19 48.21
CA SER A 5 3.30 12.74 46.88
C SER A 5 2.80 14.17 46.80
N TYR A 6 1.74 14.46 47.52
CA TYR A 6 1.16 15.79 47.68
C TYR A 6 2.13 16.78 48.39
N LEU A 7 2.72 16.38 49.51
CA LEU A 7 3.71 17.20 50.23
C LEU A 7 4.94 17.51 49.38
N PHE A 8 5.49 16.49 48.70
CA PHE A 8 6.64 16.70 47.84
C PHE A 8 6.36 17.69 46.70
N SER A 9 5.18 17.61 46.06
CA SER A 9 4.82 18.51 44.96
C SER A 9 4.57 19.96 45.41
N SER A 10 4.28 20.16 46.70
CA SER A 10 4.08 21.51 47.28
C SER A 10 5.39 22.17 47.74
N TYR A 11 6.39 21.40 48.10
CA TYR A 11 7.65 21.90 48.63
C TYR A 11 8.82 21.89 47.63
N PHE A 12 8.77 21.09 46.60
CA PHE A 12 9.88 20.92 45.66
C PHE A 12 9.47 21.25 44.24
N HIS A 13 10.38 21.85 43.53
CA HIS A 13 10.22 22.15 42.13
C HIS A 13 10.15 20.85 41.29
N PRO A 14 9.37 20.78 40.12
CA PRO A 14 9.35 19.61 39.27
C PRO A 14 10.72 19.16 38.73
N TYR A 15 11.71 20.06 38.74
CA TYR A 15 13.10 19.74 38.36
C TYR A 15 13.96 19.24 39.54
N GLU A 16 13.39 19.19 40.74
CA GLU A 16 14.04 18.66 41.93
C GLU A 16 13.51 17.31 42.35
N VAL A 17 12.21 17.08 42.23
CA VAL A 17 11.54 15.80 42.53
C VAL A 17 10.51 15.47 41.47
N ALA A 18 10.47 14.22 41.05
CA ALA A 18 9.50 13.68 40.10
C ALA A 18 9.03 12.29 40.52
N PHE A 19 7.87 11.90 39.99
CA PHE A 19 7.20 10.65 40.32
C PHE A 19 7.03 9.74 39.11
N LEU A 20 7.19 8.42 39.33
CA LEU A 20 6.70 7.36 38.46
C LEU A 20 5.76 6.48 39.29
N ILE A 21 4.52 6.34 38.91
CA ILE A 21 3.52 5.57 39.67
C ILE A 21 3.21 4.26 38.95
N ILE A 22 3.27 3.16 39.67
CA ILE A 22 2.87 1.80 39.23
C ILE A 22 1.66 1.40 40.05
N ASP A 23 0.48 1.41 39.45
CA ASP A 23 -0.81 1.16 40.10
C ASP A 23 -1.51 -0.06 39.47
N PHE A 24 -1.50 -1.15 40.23
CA PHE A 24 -2.04 -2.44 39.83
C PHE A 24 -3.56 -2.58 39.99
N LYS A 25 -4.23 -1.65 40.65
CA LYS A 25 -5.67 -1.71 40.95
C LYS A 25 -6.54 -0.86 40.03
N GLY A 26 -6.14 -0.69 38.79
CA GLY A 26 -6.97 -0.03 37.77
C GLY A 26 -6.86 1.49 37.70
N GLY A 27 -5.73 2.06 38.13
CA GLY A 27 -5.39 3.47 37.90
C GLY A 27 -6.09 4.51 38.76
N GLY A 28 -6.80 4.10 39.81
CA GLY A 28 -7.53 5.01 40.70
C GLY A 28 -6.62 6.06 41.36
N MET A 29 -5.43 5.66 41.77
CA MET A 29 -4.43 6.55 42.34
C MET A 29 -3.82 7.46 41.29
N VAL A 30 -3.49 6.91 40.09
CA VAL A 30 -2.88 7.68 39.00
C VAL A 30 -3.76 8.81 38.51
N ASN A 31 -5.06 8.59 38.42
CA ASN A 31 -6.01 9.61 37.90
C ASN A 31 -6.00 10.87 38.71
N GLN A 32 -5.78 10.79 40.03
CA GLN A 32 -5.73 11.98 40.93
C GLN A 32 -4.49 12.85 40.65
N PHE A 33 -3.41 12.29 40.15
CA PHE A 33 -2.14 12.99 39.86
C PHE A 33 -1.88 13.27 38.38
N ARG A 34 -2.79 12.95 37.50
CA ARG A 34 -2.57 13.00 36.03
C ARG A 34 -2.07 14.37 35.55
N ASN A 35 -2.58 15.44 36.11
CA ASN A 35 -2.23 16.80 35.74
C ASN A 35 -1.03 17.36 36.55
N LEU A 36 -0.49 16.61 37.48
CA LEU A 36 0.65 17.06 38.27
C LEU A 36 1.93 17.15 37.41
N PRO A 37 2.60 18.29 37.30
CA PRO A 37 3.82 18.47 36.53
C PRO A 37 4.97 17.55 36.96
N HIS A 38 4.99 17.12 38.22
CA HIS A 38 5.97 16.19 38.78
C HIS A 38 5.78 14.74 38.32
N LEU A 39 4.63 14.36 37.75
CA LEU A 39 4.36 13.00 37.29
C LEU A 39 4.99 12.77 35.93
N LEU A 40 6.05 11.97 35.85
CA LEU A 40 6.79 11.64 34.64
C LEU A 40 6.44 10.27 34.05
N GLY A 41 5.42 9.61 34.56
CA GLY A 41 4.93 8.36 34.02
C GLY A 41 3.98 7.63 34.95
N ALA A 42 3.14 6.80 34.38
CA ALA A 42 2.22 5.95 35.11
C ALA A 42 2.10 4.61 34.37
N ILE A 43 2.13 3.51 35.14
CA ILE A 43 1.93 2.16 34.63
C ILE A 43 0.67 1.63 35.32
N THR A 44 -0.41 1.45 34.56
CA THR A 44 -1.73 1.06 35.08
C THR A 44 -2.26 -0.24 34.49
N ASN A 45 -1.58 -0.76 33.48
CA ASN A 45 -1.94 -2.00 32.82
C ASN A 45 -0.83 -3.05 32.97
N ILE A 46 -1.21 -4.32 33.13
CA ILE A 46 -0.34 -5.40 33.56
C ILE A 46 -0.20 -6.47 32.47
N ASP A 47 -0.35 -6.14 31.21
CA ASP A 47 0.05 -7.13 30.25
C ASP A 47 1.59 -7.26 30.23
N GLY A 48 2.08 -8.49 30.05
CA GLY A 48 3.51 -8.78 30.18
C GLY A 48 4.40 -7.99 29.23
N LYS A 49 3.88 -7.48 28.13
CA LYS A 49 4.62 -6.64 27.16
C LYS A 49 4.77 -5.20 27.66
N GLU A 50 3.70 -4.60 28.20
CA GLU A 50 3.76 -3.25 28.77
C GLU A 50 4.70 -3.17 29.97
N ILE A 51 4.72 -4.23 30.78
CA ILE A 51 5.65 -4.35 31.90
C ILE A 51 7.10 -4.39 31.41
N ASN A 52 7.41 -5.27 30.44
CA ASN A 52 8.76 -5.35 29.86
C ASN A 52 9.19 -4.04 29.20
N ARG A 53 8.28 -3.37 28.52
CA ARG A 53 8.50 -2.05 27.93
C ARG A 53 8.82 -1.00 29.01
N SER A 54 8.05 -0.98 30.09
CA SER A 54 8.27 -0.07 31.20
C SER A 54 9.60 -0.32 31.92
N LEU A 55 10.00 -1.58 32.05
CA LEU A 55 11.31 -1.96 32.61
C LEU A 55 12.46 -1.45 31.74
N LYS A 56 12.35 -1.58 30.41
CA LYS A 56 13.32 -1.01 29.48
C LYS A 56 13.43 0.50 29.64
N SER A 57 12.30 1.20 29.74
CA SER A 57 12.28 2.66 29.95
C SER A 57 12.92 3.08 31.31
N ILE A 58 12.72 2.30 32.37
CA ILE A 58 13.37 2.56 33.68
C ILE A 58 14.90 2.32 33.58
N LYS A 59 15.33 1.25 32.90
CA LYS A 59 16.77 0.98 32.66
C LYS A 59 17.38 2.09 31.79
N ALA A 60 16.71 2.53 30.77
CA ALA A 60 17.14 3.65 29.91
C ALA A 60 17.30 4.96 30.72
N GLU A 61 16.38 5.22 31.65
CA GLU A 61 16.49 6.40 32.55
C GLU A 61 17.76 6.32 33.43
N LEU A 62 18.09 5.15 33.98
CA LEU A 62 19.34 4.98 34.76
C LEU A 62 20.58 5.21 33.89
N GLN A 63 20.61 4.68 32.68
CA GLN A 63 21.70 4.91 31.71
C GLN A 63 21.81 6.39 31.31
N LYS A 64 20.69 7.06 31.08
CA LYS A 64 20.66 8.49 30.81
C LYS A 64 21.27 9.28 31.97
N ARG A 65 20.91 8.98 33.24
CA ARG A 65 21.45 9.60 34.43
C ARG A 65 22.95 9.40 34.57
N GLN A 66 23.45 8.16 34.35
CA GLN A 66 24.89 7.85 34.35
C GLN A 66 25.65 8.66 33.31
N ARG A 67 25.10 8.75 32.10
CA ARG A 67 25.72 9.54 31.00
C ARG A 67 25.79 11.03 31.36
N LEU A 68 24.70 11.60 31.88
CA LEU A 68 24.67 13.01 32.30
C LEU A 68 25.62 13.29 33.45
N PHE A 69 25.77 12.37 34.42
CA PHE A 69 26.74 12.49 35.48
C PHE A 69 28.20 12.46 34.96
N ALA A 70 28.47 11.55 34.05
CA ALA A 70 29.82 11.48 33.41
C ALA A 70 30.13 12.78 32.67
N GLN A 71 29.19 13.33 31.94
CA GLN A 71 29.34 14.62 31.23
C GLN A 71 29.56 15.80 32.20
N ALA A 72 28.85 15.79 33.33
CA ALA A 72 28.98 16.85 34.35
C ALA A 72 30.17 16.62 35.32
N GLY A 73 30.86 15.47 35.24
CA GLY A 73 31.95 15.14 36.16
C GLY A 73 31.50 14.96 37.61
N VAL A 74 30.33 14.42 37.85
CA VAL A 74 29.75 14.20 39.19
C VAL A 74 29.39 12.73 39.41
N ASN A 75 29.25 12.34 40.68
CA ASN A 75 28.94 10.97 41.09
C ASN A 75 27.68 10.87 41.97
N HIS A 76 26.97 12.01 42.22
CA HIS A 76 25.77 12.05 43.05
C HIS A 76 24.77 13.05 42.49
N ILE A 77 23.47 12.75 42.64
CA ILE A 77 22.38 13.58 42.12
C ILE A 77 22.41 15.00 42.71
N ASP A 78 22.65 15.16 44.01
CA ASP A 78 22.66 16.49 44.63
C ASP A 78 23.75 17.40 44.04
N LYS A 79 24.92 16.86 43.70
CA LYS A 79 25.98 17.58 43.01
C LYS A 79 25.58 17.97 41.59
N TYR A 80 24.82 17.09 40.91
CA TYR A 80 24.30 17.39 39.59
C TYR A 80 23.26 18.51 39.64
N ILE A 81 22.32 18.45 40.60
CA ILE A 81 21.31 19.50 40.82
C ILE A 81 21.97 20.86 41.13
N MET A 82 23.03 20.86 41.92
CA MET A 82 23.79 22.10 42.18
C MET A 82 24.39 22.67 40.89
N LYS A 83 24.99 21.81 40.04
CA LYS A 83 25.54 22.22 38.73
C LYS A 83 24.45 22.70 37.77
N TYR A 84 23.27 22.11 37.82
CA TYR A 84 22.13 22.59 37.02
C TYR A 84 21.68 23.98 37.49
N LYS A 85 21.58 24.20 38.84
CA LYS A 85 21.22 25.48 39.42
C LYS A 85 22.28 26.57 39.17
N SER A 86 23.55 26.22 39.02
CA SER A 86 24.62 27.18 38.67
C SER A 86 24.72 27.42 37.16
N GLY A 87 23.97 26.68 36.33
CA GLY A 87 24.00 26.82 34.88
C GLY A 87 25.11 26.01 34.18
N GLU A 88 25.88 25.24 34.92
CA GLU A 88 26.95 24.38 34.35
C GLU A 88 26.36 23.14 33.65
N ALA A 89 25.27 22.59 34.16
CA ALA A 89 24.53 21.50 33.51
C ALA A 89 23.28 22.05 32.77
N LYS A 90 23.03 21.58 31.56
CA LYS A 90 21.97 22.12 30.67
C LYS A 90 20.59 21.51 30.92
N GLU A 91 20.55 20.24 31.33
CA GLU A 91 19.31 19.49 31.48
C GLU A 91 18.95 19.33 32.96
N PRO A 92 17.70 19.62 33.37
CA PRO A 92 17.27 19.35 34.75
C PRO A 92 17.12 17.84 34.95
N LEU A 93 17.55 17.35 36.13
CA LEU A 93 17.48 15.96 36.51
C LEU A 93 16.97 15.84 37.95
N PRO A 94 15.68 15.54 38.16
CA PRO A 94 15.09 15.44 39.50
C PRO A 94 15.44 14.14 40.21
N HIS A 95 15.30 14.12 41.53
CA HIS A 95 15.11 12.87 42.26
C HIS A 95 13.86 12.17 41.74
N LEU A 96 13.98 10.92 41.31
CA LEU A 96 12.87 10.11 40.80
C LEU A 96 12.36 9.18 41.89
N VAL A 97 11.13 9.38 42.34
CA VAL A 97 10.45 8.51 43.29
C VAL A 97 9.52 7.57 42.54
N ILE A 98 9.88 6.29 42.49
CA ILE A 98 9.06 5.23 41.92
C ILE A 98 8.14 4.69 43.02
N ILE A 99 6.85 4.77 42.80
CA ILE A 99 5.83 4.36 43.77
C ILE A 99 5.11 3.14 43.18
N VAL A 100 5.16 2.01 43.93
CA VAL A 100 4.45 0.78 43.55
C VAL A 100 3.31 0.58 44.54
N ASP A 101 2.08 0.68 44.04
CA ASP A 101 0.88 0.35 44.80
C ASP A 101 0.57 -1.13 44.65
N GLU A 102 0.45 -1.86 45.78
CA GLU A 102 0.23 -3.31 45.84
C GLU A 102 1.37 -4.14 45.20
N PHE A 103 2.62 -3.97 45.73
CA PHE A 103 3.77 -4.70 45.19
C PHE A 103 3.64 -6.22 45.35
N ALA A 104 2.83 -6.71 46.28
CA ALA A 104 2.62 -8.14 46.50
C ALA A 104 1.98 -8.80 45.27
N GLU A 105 1.00 -8.15 44.65
CA GLU A 105 0.36 -8.62 43.41
C GLU A 105 1.37 -8.57 42.24
N LEU A 106 2.13 -7.47 42.13
CA LEU A 106 3.18 -7.32 41.12
C LEU A 106 4.23 -8.43 41.24
N LYS A 107 4.69 -8.75 42.47
CA LYS A 107 5.67 -9.80 42.72
C LYS A 107 5.12 -11.18 42.36
N ALA A 108 3.85 -11.42 42.63
CA ALA A 108 3.21 -12.71 42.31
C ALA A 108 3.04 -12.94 40.81
N GLU A 109 2.60 -11.91 40.09
CA GLU A 109 2.34 -12.00 38.65
C GLU A 109 3.61 -11.82 37.79
N GLN A 110 4.55 -10.96 38.24
CA GLN A 110 5.74 -10.59 37.48
C GLN A 110 7.00 -10.59 38.38
N PRO A 111 7.46 -11.74 38.86
CA PRO A 111 8.54 -11.83 39.82
C PRO A 111 9.87 -11.29 39.26
N ASP A 112 10.13 -11.46 37.97
CA ASP A 112 11.36 -10.98 37.34
C ASP A 112 11.38 -9.45 37.20
N PHE A 113 10.23 -8.83 36.92
CA PHE A 113 10.08 -7.37 36.92
C PHE A 113 10.41 -6.80 38.32
N MET A 114 9.89 -7.39 39.38
CA MET A 114 10.20 -6.96 40.76
C MET A 114 11.67 -7.07 41.12
N LYS A 115 12.33 -8.18 40.78
CA LYS A 115 13.78 -8.35 41.01
C LYS A 115 14.58 -7.26 40.29
N GLU A 116 14.27 -6.99 39.03
CA GLU A 116 14.92 -5.98 38.23
C GLU A 116 14.66 -4.56 38.75
N LEU A 117 13.43 -4.26 39.20
CA LEU A 117 13.07 -2.98 39.78
C LEU A 117 13.83 -2.70 41.09
N ILE A 118 13.93 -3.71 41.97
CA ILE A 118 14.69 -3.63 43.22
C ILE A 118 16.18 -3.44 42.91
N SER A 119 16.73 -4.16 41.94
CA SER A 119 18.11 -4.03 41.50
C SER A 119 18.38 -2.64 40.91
N ALA A 120 17.44 -2.12 40.10
CA ALA A 120 17.52 -0.77 39.53
C ALA A 120 17.50 0.31 40.63
N ALA A 121 16.67 0.16 41.66
CA ALA A 121 16.61 1.10 42.78
C ALA A 121 17.89 1.09 43.63
N ARG A 122 18.49 -0.09 43.83
CA ARG A 122 19.76 -0.24 44.55
C ARG A 122 20.89 0.50 43.82
N ILE A 123 21.04 0.28 42.51
CA ILE A 123 22.04 0.97 41.68
C ILE A 123 21.71 2.46 41.57
N GLY A 124 20.43 2.78 41.46
CA GLY A 124 19.90 4.13 41.28
C GLY A 124 20.04 5.07 42.47
N ARG A 125 20.45 4.59 43.69
CA ARG A 125 20.52 5.40 44.89
C ARG A 125 21.39 6.66 44.72
N SER A 126 22.60 6.52 44.20
CA SER A 126 23.47 7.67 43.90
C SER A 126 22.99 8.50 42.73
N LEU A 127 22.20 7.90 41.83
CA LEU A 127 21.59 8.55 40.68
C LEU A 127 20.30 9.27 41.05
N GLY A 128 19.87 9.27 42.34
CA GLY A 128 18.66 9.91 42.85
C GLY A 128 17.38 9.15 42.51
N VAL A 129 17.43 7.81 42.39
CA VAL A 129 16.22 6.98 42.19
C VAL A 129 15.83 6.34 43.52
N HIS A 130 14.59 6.54 43.94
CA HIS A 130 14.04 6.08 45.20
C HIS A 130 12.80 5.21 44.93
N LEU A 131 12.63 4.14 45.74
CA LEU A 131 11.52 3.20 45.64
C LEU A 131 10.64 3.25 46.87
N ILE A 132 9.32 3.39 46.65
CA ILE A 132 8.29 3.25 47.68
C ILE A 132 7.44 2.03 47.31
N LEU A 133 7.49 1.00 48.14
CA LEU A 133 6.68 -0.22 47.99
C LEU A 133 5.52 -0.17 48.98
N ALA A 134 4.29 -0.29 48.48
CA ALA A 134 3.09 -0.37 49.29
C ALA A 134 2.39 -1.71 49.05
N THR A 135 1.82 -2.31 50.10
CA THR A 135 0.99 -3.52 50.00
C THR A 135 0.00 -3.60 51.16
N GLN A 136 -1.12 -4.22 50.92
CA GLN A 136 -2.12 -4.53 51.93
C GLN A 136 -1.82 -5.87 52.63
N LYS A 137 -1.04 -6.77 52.03
CA LYS A 137 -0.71 -8.08 52.54
C LYS A 137 0.81 -8.30 52.52
N PRO A 138 1.54 -7.88 53.57
CA PRO A 138 2.98 -8.03 53.62
C PRO A 138 3.46 -9.46 53.91
N ALA A 139 2.66 -10.28 54.60
CA ALA A 139 3.04 -11.63 55.03
C ALA A 139 3.49 -12.52 53.87
N GLY A 140 4.73 -13.05 53.95
CA GLY A 140 5.33 -13.89 52.92
C GLY A 140 5.76 -13.17 51.63
N GLN A 141 5.59 -11.85 51.54
CA GLN A 141 5.96 -11.06 50.36
C GLN A 141 7.23 -10.27 50.53
N VAL A 142 7.57 -9.87 51.74
CA VAL A 142 8.79 -9.12 52.08
C VAL A 142 9.95 -10.10 52.29
N ASP A 143 10.76 -10.28 51.26
CA ASP A 143 12.01 -11.09 51.35
C ASP A 143 13.13 -10.29 52.00
N ASP A 144 14.21 -11.00 52.33
CA ASP A 144 15.37 -10.40 52.98
C ASP A 144 16.02 -9.27 52.14
N GLN A 145 15.90 -9.35 50.81
CA GLN A 145 16.42 -8.29 49.94
C GLN A 145 15.59 -7.02 50.01
N ILE A 146 14.25 -7.11 50.01
CA ILE A 146 13.36 -5.97 50.20
C ILE A 146 13.58 -5.39 51.61
N TRP A 147 13.60 -6.25 52.65
CA TRP A 147 13.69 -5.81 54.02
C TRP A 147 15.03 -5.12 54.32
N SER A 148 16.16 -5.65 53.86
CA SER A 148 17.50 -5.09 54.09
C SER A 148 17.75 -3.79 53.33
N ASN A 149 17.17 -3.65 52.14
CA ASN A 149 17.31 -2.45 51.32
C ASN A 149 16.32 -1.32 51.70
N SER A 150 15.31 -1.63 52.54
CA SER A 150 14.29 -0.67 52.98
C SER A 150 14.63 -0.13 54.36
N ARG A 151 15.39 1.01 54.40
CA ARG A 151 15.78 1.64 55.69
C ARG A 151 14.57 2.19 56.45
N PHE A 152 13.56 2.70 55.73
CA PHE A 152 12.31 3.27 56.28
C PHE A 152 11.19 2.25 56.11
N LYS A 153 10.60 1.83 57.22
CA LYS A 153 9.47 0.92 57.28
C LYS A 153 8.30 1.63 57.96
N LEU A 154 7.15 1.60 57.34
CA LEU A 154 5.93 2.26 57.82
C LEU A 154 4.81 1.22 57.80
N CYS A 155 4.27 0.89 59.00
CA CYS A 155 3.20 -0.08 59.13
C CYS A 155 1.95 0.59 59.73
N LEU A 156 0.91 0.70 58.94
CA LEU A 156 -0.44 1.08 59.37
C LEU A 156 -1.10 -0.13 60.09
N LYS A 157 -2.32 0.04 60.56
CA LYS A 157 -3.12 -1.07 61.10
C LYS A 157 -3.14 -2.22 60.10
N VAL A 158 -2.78 -3.42 60.61
CA VAL A 158 -2.88 -4.70 59.91
C VAL A 158 -3.83 -5.63 60.66
N GLN A 159 -4.28 -6.71 60.00
CA GLN A 159 -5.25 -7.63 60.60
C GLN A 159 -4.61 -8.61 61.60
N GLY A 160 -3.42 -9.08 61.30
CA GLY A 160 -2.73 -10.06 62.10
C GLY A 160 -1.37 -9.62 62.60
N PRO A 161 -0.95 -10.20 63.77
CA PRO A 161 0.43 -9.98 64.29
C PRO A 161 1.51 -10.40 63.28
N GLU A 162 1.23 -11.38 62.41
CA GLU A 162 2.16 -11.92 61.39
C GLU A 162 2.52 -10.83 60.36
N ASP A 163 1.51 -10.08 59.87
CA ASP A 163 1.70 -8.96 58.95
C ASP A 163 2.57 -7.87 59.59
N SER A 164 2.32 -7.55 60.90
CA SER A 164 3.10 -6.55 61.62
C SER A 164 4.56 -7.00 61.80
N ASN A 165 4.75 -8.29 62.17
CA ASN A 165 6.08 -8.86 62.35
C ASN A 165 6.88 -8.92 61.06
N GLU A 166 6.22 -9.15 59.92
CA GLU A 166 6.89 -9.14 58.60
C GLU A 166 7.55 -7.77 58.31
N VAL A 167 6.85 -6.68 58.59
CA VAL A 167 7.31 -5.33 58.29
C VAL A 167 8.23 -4.77 59.40
N LEU A 168 7.80 -4.86 60.66
CA LEU A 168 8.43 -4.16 61.81
C LEU A 168 9.24 -5.08 62.71
N LYS A 169 9.20 -6.40 62.53
CA LYS A 169 9.68 -7.41 63.48
C LYS A 169 9.08 -7.23 64.87
N SER A 170 7.82 -6.73 64.96
CA SER A 170 7.06 -6.46 66.18
C SER A 170 5.57 -6.60 65.88
N PRO A 171 4.71 -7.13 66.78
CA PRO A 171 3.27 -7.29 66.57
C PRO A 171 2.45 -6.03 66.76
N LEU A 172 3.04 -4.89 67.11
CA LEU A 172 2.34 -3.72 67.63
C LEU A 172 1.41 -3.05 66.61
N ALA A 173 1.65 -3.16 65.30
CA ALA A 173 0.76 -2.55 64.32
C ALA A 173 -0.59 -3.28 64.23
N ALA A 174 -0.69 -4.55 64.65
CA ALA A 174 -1.98 -5.25 64.73
C ALA A 174 -2.86 -4.71 65.87
N GLU A 175 -2.30 -4.05 66.89
CA GLU A 175 -3.02 -3.49 68.03
C GLU A 175 -3.59 -2.09 67.73
N ILE A 176 -3.22 -1.47 66.68
CA ILE A 176 -3.73 -0.13 66.28
C ILE A 176 -5.25 -0.21 66.04
N LYS A 177 -5.98 0.70 66.68
CA LYS A 177 -7.45 0.82 66.53
C LYS A 177 -7.88 1.98 65.66
N GLU A 178 -7.13 3.05 65.66
CA GLU A 178 -7.46 4.29 64.99
C GLU A 178 -7.04 4.28 63.54
N PRO A 179 -7.90 4.74 62.58
CA PRO A 179 -7.53 4.86 61.17
C PRO A 179 -6.42 5.89 60.96
N GLY A 180 -5.49 5.57 60.07
CA GLY A 180 -4.38 6.47 59.75
C GLY A 180 -3.26 6.50 60.80
N ARG A 181 -3.37 5.76 61.91
CA ARG A 181 -2.29 5.57 62.84
C ARG A 181 -1.27 4.55 62.31
N ALA A 182 0.01 4.80 62.54
CA ALA A 182 1.07 3.94 61.97
C ALA A 182 2.33 3.97 62.84
N TYR A 183 3.09 2.89 62.82
CA TYR A 183 4.46 2.84 63.31
C TYR A 183 5.44 3.18 62.21
N LEU A 184 6.43 4.07 62.51
CA LEU A 184 7.61 4.35 61.70
C LEU A 184 8.80 3.69 62.33
N GLN A 185 9.47 2.84 61.60
CA GLN A 185 10.77 2.25 61.97
C GLN A 185 11.82 2.74 60.99
N VAL A 186 12.95 3.24 61.50
CA VAL A 186 14.12 3.65 60.70
C VAL A 186 15.32 2.83 61.13
N GLY A 187 16.01 2.26 60.14
CA GLY A 187 17.18 1.42 60.44
C GLY A 187 16.86 0.21 61.33
N ASN A 188 17.72 -0.14 62.20
CA ASN A 188 17.53 -1.18 63.22
C ASN A 188 17.02 -0.59 64.56
N ASN A 189 15.84 0.02 64.50
CA ASN A 189 15.23 0.76 65.61
C ASN A 189 15.96 2.03 66.05
N GLU A 190 16.68 2.68 65.15
CA GLU A 190 17.22 4.04 65.39
C GLU A 190 16.07 5.01 65.70
N ILE A 191 14.94 4.84 65.04
CA ILE A 191 13.66 5.48 65.32
C ILE A 191 12.58 4.40 65.28
N PHE A 192 11.75 4.34 66.36
CA PHE A 192 10.60 3.47 66.39
C PHE A 192 9.46 4.20 67.08
N GLU A 193 8.58 4.86 66.29
CA GLU A 193 7.60 5.78 66.80
C GLU A 193 6.20 5.50 66.26
N LEU A 194 5.19 5.69 67.14
CA LEU A 194 3.78 5.68 66.73
C LEU A 194 3.41 7.11 66.36
N PHE A 195 2.81 7.29 65.15
CA PHE A 195 2.34 8.59 64.68
C PHE A 195 0.95 8.53 64.04
N GLN A 196 0.31 9.64 63.91
CA GLN A 196 -0.94 9.79 63.20
C GLN A 196 -0.69 10.43 61.84
N SER A 197 -1.10 9.75 60.76
CA SER A 197 -1.05 10.32 59.38
C SER A 197 -2.12 11.39 59.21
N ALA A 198 -1.85 12.36 58.39
CA ALA A 198 -2.86 13.31 57.94
C ALA A 198 -3.85 12.63 56.94
N TYR A 199 -5.02 13.16 56.80
CA TYR A 199 -6.07 12.69 55.90
C TYR A 199 -6.01 13.44 54.56
N SER A 200 -5.96 12.73 53.46
CA SER A 200 -5.81 13.30 52.12
C SER A 200 -7.15 13.52 51.39
N GLY A 201 -8.24 13.02 51.94
CA GLY A 201 -9.58 13.08 51.32
C GLY A 201 -10.47 14.21 51.82
N ASP A 202 -9.88 15.24 52.47
CA ASP A 202 -10.68 16.35 53.02
C ASP A 202 -11.17 17.27 51.89
N SER A 203 -12.24 18.04 52.20
CA SER A 203 -12.83 18.99 51.26
C SER A 203 -11.96 20.23 51.13
N GLU A 204 -11.89 20.81 49.90
CA GLU A 204 -11.22 22.09 49.60
C GLU A 204 -11.73 23.21 50.49
N LYS A 205 -13.05 23.27 50.68
CA LYS A 205 -13.65 24.27 51.55
C LYS A 205 -13.72 23.75 52.98
N ALA A 206 -12.99 24.34 53.88
CA ALA A 206 -13.21 24.15 55.29
C ALA A 206 -14.67 24.42 55.59
N VAL A 207 -15.47 23.39 55.74
CA VAL A 207 -16.82 23.57 56.23
C VAL A 207 -16.64 23.86 57.69
N ASP A 208 -16.92 25.13 58.07
CA ASP A 208 -17.01 25.61 59.44
C ASP A 208 -18.19 24.93 60.16
N ASN A 209 -18.16 23.61 60.16
CA ASN A 209 -19.22 22.76 60.69
C ASN A 209 -18.72 21.89 61.85
N TYR A 210 -17.94 22.49 62.80
CA TYR A 210 -17.86 21.92 64.13
C TYR A 210 -19.07 22.26 64.99
N VAL A 211 -20.22 22.48 64.38
CA VAL A 211 -21.49 22.43 65.10
C VAL A 211 -21.80 20.98 65.36
N LYS A 212 -21.46 20.51 66.59
CA LYS A 212 -21.90 19.18 67.04
C LYS A 212 -23.40 19.05 66.81
N PRO A 213 -23.87 18.08 65.99
CA PRO A 213 -25.28 17.92 65.75
C PRO A 213 -25.96 17.71 67.14
N PHE A 214 -26.83 18.60 67.49
CA PHE A 214 -27.55 18.51 68.73
C PHE A 214 -28.98 18.06 68.48
N LYS A 215 -29.52 17.40 69.52
CA LYS A 215 -30.92 16.95 69.57
C LYS A 215 -31.58 17.63 70.78
N VAL A 216 -32.67 18.20 70.49
CA VAL A 216 -33.55 18.67 71.60
C VAL A 216 -34.64 17.62 71.79
N SER A 217 -34.70 17.10 72.97
CA SER A 217 -35.67 16.04 73.31
C SER A 217 -36.50 16.53 74.52
N GLU A 218 -37.79 16.37 74.46
CA GLU A 218 -38.71 16.47 75.59
C GLU A 218 -38.55 15.16 76.41
N VAL A 219 -38.39 15.33 77.71
CA VAL A 219 -38.28 14.16 78.65
C VAL A 219 -39.55 14.09 79.49
N ALA A 220 -40.29 13.02 79.26
CA ALA A 220 -41.49 12.79 80.02
C ALA A 220 -41.16 12.37 81.49
N PRO A 221 -42.04 12.50 82.45
CA PRO A 221 -41.82 12.10 83.82
C PRO A 221 -41.45 10.57 83.96
N SER A 222 -41.79 9.82 83.02
CA SER A 222 -41.42 8.39 82.89
C SER A 222 -40.00 8.14 82.41
N GLY A 223 -39.20 9.20 82.14
CA GLY A 223 -37.86 9.11 81.57
C GLY A 223 -37.80 8.85 80.02
N LYS A 224 -38.98 8.71 79.36
CA LYS A 224 -39.04 8.55 77.91
C LYS A 224 -38.64 9.87 77.20
N ARG A 225 -37.71 9.80 76.30
CA ARG A 225 -37.25 10.95 75.49
C ARG A 225 -37.96 10.93 74.14
N LYS A 226 -38.63 12.07 73.83
CA LYS A 226 -39.20 12.30 72.50
C LYS A 226 -38.36 13.42 71.84
N VAL A 227 -37.70 13.07 70.69
CA VAL A 227 -36.91 14.06 69.93
C VAL A 227 -37.89 15.06 69.31
N ILE A 228 -37.77 16.35 69.74
CA ILE A 228 -38.56 17.48 69.21
C ILE A 228 -37.84 18.13 68.08
N TYR A 229 -36.53 18.21 68.17
CA TYR A 229 -35.67 18.82 67.15
C TYR A 229 -34.40 17.98 67.05
N GLU A 230 -34.07 17.60 65.85
CA GLU A 230 -32.80 17.03 65.50
C GLU A 230 -32.18 17.84 64.35
N GLN A 231 -31.05 18.47 64.66
CA GLN A 231 -30.31 19.15 63.61
C GLN A 231 -29.90 18.06 62.55
N LYS A 232 -30.63 18.05 61.46
CA LYS A 232 -30.27 17.18 60.35
C LYS A 232 -28.86 17.57 59.86
N LYS A 233 -27.93 16.61 59.88
CA LYS A 233 -26.69 16.81 59.08
C LYS A 233 -27.14 17.29 57.71
N ALA A 234 -26.62 18.39 57.27
CA ALA A 234 -26.82 18.83 55.90
C ALA A 234 -26.51 17.62 54.99
N SER A 235 -27.60 17.03 54.49
CA SER A 235 -27.51 15.86 53.61
C SER A 235 -26.68 16.28 52.43
N GLY A 236 -25.51 15.71 52.34
CA GLY A 236 -24.62 15.63 51.16
C GLY A 236 -24.92 16.64 50.08
N GLY A 237 -24.33 17.85 50.21
CA GLY A 237 -23.96 18.55 48.99
C GLY A 237 -23.10 17.65 48.13
N GLU A 238 -23.21 17.76 46.84
CA GLU A 238 -22.32 17.12 45.85
C GLU A 238 -20.94 16.95 46.46
N LYS A 239 -20.32 15.75 46.30
CA LYS A 239 -18.96 15.52 46.77
C LYS A 239 -18.10 16.66 46.23
N GLY A 240 -17.88 17.70 47.07
CA GLY A 240 -17.14 18.87 46.71
C GLY A 240 -15.72 18.44 46.32
N ARG A 241 -15.10 19.23 45.52
CA ARG A 241 -13.72 19.08 45.11
C ARG A 241 -12.83 18.81 46.34
N THR A 242 -11.93 17.83 46.26
CA THR A 242 -11.02 17.51 47.35
C THR A 242 -9.86 18.52 47.44
N GLN A 243 -9.24 18.66 48.59
CA GLN A 243 -8.02 19.48 48.76
C GLN A 243 -6.91 18.99 47.81
N LEU A 244 -6.82 17.69 47.58
CA LEU A 244 -5.85 17.10 46.63
C LEU A 244 -6.08 17.59 45.20
N ASP A 245 -7.33 17.55 44.71
CA ASP A 245 -7.67 18.05 43.39
C ASP A 245 -7.34 19.56 43.24
N ALA A 246 -7.65 20.33 44.23
CA ALA A 246 -7.39 21.78 44.28
C ALA A 246 -5.90 22.11 44.18
N ILE A 247 -5.06 21.34 44.87
CA ILE A 247 -3.61 21.58 44.86
C ILE A 247 -2.95 21.08 43.60
N VAL A 248 -3.37 19.92 43.06
CA VAL A 248 -2.86 19.43 41.78
C VAL A 248 -3.11 20.47 40.69
N GLU A 249 -4.33 21.06 40.66
CA GLU A 249 -4.68 22.10 39.70
C GLU A 249 -3.89 23.39 39.99
N TYR A 250 -3.78 23.82 41.23
CA TYR A 250 -3.00 25.01 41.57
C TYR A 250 -1.53 24.88 41.14
N VAL A 251 -0.89 23.75 41.42
CA VAL A 251 0.50 23.49 41.00
C VAL A 251 0.63 23.44 39.48
N HIS A 252 -0.34 22.86 38.80
CA HIS A 252 -0.39 22.85 37.34
C HIS A 252 -0.45 24.27 36.78
N ASP A 253 -1.44 25.07 37.21
CA ASP A 253 -1.63 26.43 36.77
C ASP A 253 -0.45 27.35 37.11
N TYR A 254 0.16 27.16 38.29
CA TYR A 254 1.35 27.88 38.67
C TYR A 254 2.54 27.60 37.74
N CYS A 255 2.76 26.34 37.42
CA CYS A 255 3.83 25.94 36.47
C CYS A 255 3.59 26.50 35.06
N GLU A 256 2.33 26.50 34.59
CA GLU A 256 2.01 27.08 33.29
C GLU A 256 2.22 28.62 33.29
N LYS A 257 1.73 29.32 34.29
CA LYS A 257 1.91 30.78 34.42
C LYS A 257 3.39 31.17 34.57
N SER A 258 4.18 30.32 35.21
CA SER A 258 5.62 30.56 35.43
C SER A 258 6.50 30.04 34.29
N ASN A 259 5.94 29.53 33.18
CA ASN A 259 6.65 28.90 32.06
C ASN A 259 7.57 27.74 32.45
N ILE A 260 7.23 26.99 33.51
CA ILE A 260 7.94 25.82 33.95
C ILE A 260 7.49 24.65 33.05
N LYS A 261 8.34 24.24 32.12
CA LYS A 261 8.04 23.15 31.22
C LYS A 261 8.03 21.79 31.94
N LYS A 262 6.99 20.99 31.72
CA LYS A 262 6.97 19.61 32.20
C LYS A 262 8.10 18.83 31.56
N LEU A 263 8.81 18.01 32.37
CA LEU A 263 9.85 17.10 31.85
C LEU A 263 9.22 15.98 31.00
N PRO A 264 9.97 15.41 30.06
CA PRO A 264 9.52 14.28 29.25
C PRO A 264 9.11 13.09 30.12
N ASN A 265 8.08 12.38 29.71
CA ASN A 265 7.66 11.17 30.41
C ASN A 265 8.74 10.07 30.25
N ILE A 266 9.05 9.37 31.37
CA ILE A 266 10.00 8.25 31.40
C ILE A 266 9.37 7.03 30.73
N CYS A 267 8.12 6.70 31.09
CA CYS A 267 7.33 5.66 30.44
C CYS A 267 6.31 6.34 29.54
N LEU A 268 6.53 6.29 28.25
CA LEU A 268 5.55 6.78 27.28
C LEU A 268 4.35 5.84 27.25
N ALA A 269 3.17 6.34 26.90
CA ALA A 269 2.02 5.49 26.67
C ALA A 269 2.31 4.50 25.53
N SER A 270 1.71 3.31 25.57
CA SER A 270 1.79 2.37 24.45
C SER A 270 1.23 2.99 23.17
N LEU A 271 1.71 2.53 22.03
CA LEU A 271 1.20 2.97 20.73
C LEU A 271 -0.31 2.77 20.64
N GLY A 272 -1.01 3.79 20.20
CA GLY A 272 -2.46 3.72 19.98
C GLY A 272 -2.83 2.60 19.01
N LYS A 273 -4.00 1.99 19.21
CA LYS A 273 -4.48 0.90 18.33
C LYS A 273 -4.87 1.40 16.94
N LYS A 274 -5.16 2.68 16.80
CA LYS A 274 -5.59 3.30 15.53
C LYS A 274 -4.96 4.69 15.43
N LEU A 275 -4.16 4.89 14.39
CA LEU A 275 -3.61 6.19 14.04
C LEU A 275 -4.15 6.61 12.68
N MET A 276 -4.62 7.86 12.59
CA MET A 276 -5.12 8.41 11.32
C MET A 276 -4.04 9.25 10.66
N PHE A 277 -3.88 9.07 9.36
CA PHE A 277 -3.05 9.98 8.57
C PHE A 277 -3.62 11.40 8.62
N ASN A 278 -2.78 12.35 9.00
CA ASN A 278 -3.17 13.76 9.11
C ASN A 278 -2.45 14.60 8.06
N ALA A 279 -3.16 14.94 7.01
CA ALA A 279 -2.63 15.75 5.91
C ALA A 279 -2.11 17.14 6.36
N ALA A 280 -2.65 17.71 7.45
CA ALA A 280 -2.20 19.02 7.98
C ALA A 280 -0.84 18.95 8.69
N ARG A 281 -0.45 17.76 9.17
CA ARG A 281 0.87 17.50 9.79
C ARG A 281 1.84 16.77 8.85
N PHE A 282 1.44 16.64 7.63
CA PHE A 282 2.17 15.93 6.61
C PHE A 282 3.56 16.54 6.38
N ASN A 283 4.59 15.71 6.48
CA ASN A 283 5.95 16.13 6.20
C ASN A 283 6.23 16.06 4.69
N ASN A 284 6.50 17.19 4.08
CA ASN A 284 6.75 17.28 2.64
C ASN A 284 8.21 16.93 2.26
N VAL A 285 8.84 16.01 2.96
CA VAL A 285 10.12 15.44 2.54
C VAL A 285 9.86 14.53 1.34
N LYS A 286 10.43 14.86 0.17
CA LYS A 286 10.13 14.17 -1.08
C LYS A 286 10.62 12.72 -1.12
N ASP A 287 11.75 12.40 -0.53
CA ASP A 287 12.42 11.12 -0.74
C ASP A 287 11.90 9.96 0.12
N CYS A 288 10.97 10.20 1.03
CA CYS A 288 10.41 9.20 1.93
C CYS A 288 8.90 9.39 2.16
N ILE A 289 8.25 8.33 2.59
CA ILE A 289 6.86 8.36 3.08
C ILE A 289 6.83 8.18 4.59
N ASP A 290 5.89 8.85 5.26
CA ASP A 290 5.64 8.72 6.69
C ASP A 290 4.54 7.66 6.92
N ILE A 291 4.94 6.48 7.35
CA ILE A 291 4.01 5.36 7.49
C ILE A 291 3.36 5.25 8.88
N GLY A 292 3.83 5.98 9.89
CA GLY A 292 3.30 5.84 11.24
C GLY A 292 4.21 6.36 12.34
N ILE A 293 4.04 5.82 13.53
CA ILE A 293 4.83 6.18 14.71
C ILE A 293 5.46 4.90 15.28
N TYR A 294 6.78 4.93 15.47
CA TYR A 294 7.49 3.85 16.14
C TYR A 294 7.70 4.12 17.63
N ASP A 295 7.89 3.06 18.41
CA ASP A 295 8.16 3.09 19.84
C ASP A 295 9.56 2.55 20.14
N ASP A 296 10.39 3.36 20.78
CA ASP A 296 11.73 3.02 21.23
C ASP A 296 11.85 3.19 22.75
N PRO A 297 11.45 2.18 23.52
CA PRO A 297 11.47 2.25 24.97
C PRO A 297 12.92 2.36 25.53
N ASP A 298 13.91 1.83 24.82
CA ASP A 298 15.32 1.86 25.24
C ASP A 298 15.91 3.29 25.14
N ASN A 299 15.30 4.17 24.33
CA ASN A 299 15.64 5.59 24.23
C ASN A 299 14.55 6.52 24.78
N GLN A 300 13.49 5.98 25.36
CA GLN A 300 12.33 6.74 25.89
C GLN A 300 11.73 7.67 24.83
N TYR A 301 11.58 7.16 23.60
CA TYR A 301 11.22 7.98 22.45
C TYR A 301 10.17 7.31 21.59
N GLN A 302 9.24 8.11 21.08
CA GLN A 302 8.32 7.75 20.01
C GLN A 302 8.47 8.76 18.89
N GLY A 303 8.62 8.29 17.67
CA GLY A 303 8.88 9.15 16.52
C GLY A 303 8.18 8.71 15.26
N ALA A 304 8.13 9.61 14.27
CA ALA A 304 7.59 9.30 12.95
C ALA A 304 8.46 8.25 12.23
N THR A 305 7.80 7.36 11.52
CA THR A 305 8.42 6.25 10.81
C THR A 305 8.51 6.57 9.33
N PHE A 306 9.67 7.02 8.88
CA PHE A 306 9.94 7.34 7.49
C PHE A 306 10.53 6.15 6.74
N ILE A 307 10.04 5.93 5.51
CA ILE A 307 10.56 4.92 4.60
C ILE A 307 11.01 5.59 3.31
N ASP A 308 12.27 5.39 2.95
CA ASP A 308 12.83 5.79 1.68
C ASP A 308 12.26 4.90 0.57
N ILE A 309 11.44 5.48 -0.29
CA ILE A 309 10.81 4.80 -1.43
C ILE A 309 11.47 5.15 -2.77
N ASN A 310 12.43 6.07 -2.78
CA ASN A 310 13.10 6.51 -4.01
C ASN A 310 14.36 5.69 -4.31
N THR A 311 15.08 5.28 -3.27
CA THR A 311 16.35 4.55 -3.43
C THR A 311 16.27 3.09 -2.97
N LYS A 312 15.12 2.66 -2.40
CA LYS A 312 14.98 1.32 -1.82
C LYS A 312 13.64 0.68 -2.18
N ASN A 313 13.69 -0.56 -2.64
CA ASN A 313 12.51 -1.40 -2.75
C ASN A 313 11.98 -1.77 -1.35
N THR A 314 10.66 -1.88 -1.22
CA THR A 314 9.96 -2.13 0.04
C THR A 314 9.16 -3.42 -0.02
N PHE A 315 9.33 -4.30 0.98
CA PHE A 315 8.54 -5.51 1.14
C PHE A 315 7.68 -5.41 2.41
N ILE A 316 6.38 -5.59 2.25
CA ILE A 316 5.37 -5.54 3.31
C ILE A 316 4.82 -6.94 3.52
N LEU A 317 5.13 -7.54 4.65
CA LEU A 317 4.63 -8.84 5.08
C LEU A 317 3.49 -8.69 6.08
N GLY A 318 2.52 -9.58 6.08
CA GLY A 318 1.51 -9.66 7.14
C GLY A 318 0.31 -10.52 6.76
N SER A 319 -0.34 -11.13 7.74
CA SER A 319 -1.54 -11.93 7.54
C SER A 319 -2.70 -11.10 6.93
N SER A 320 -3.73 -11.78 6.46
CA SER A 320 -4.91 -11.11 5.88
C SER A 320 -5.56 -10.16 6.88
N GLN A 321 -6.04 -9.00 6.43
CA GLN A 321 -6.75 -7.96 7.20
C GLN A 321 -5.89 -7.16 8.22
N TYR A 322 -4.57 -7.36 8.31
CA TYR A 322 -3.71 -6.59 9.23
C TYR A 322 -3.11 -5.31 8.63
N GLY A 323 -3.55 -4.86 7.44
CA GLY A 323 -3.24 -3.50 6.95
C GLY A 323 -2.26 -3.41 5.78
N LYS A 324 -1.88 -4.50 5.11
CA LYS A 324 -1.01 -4.49 3.92
C LYS A 324 -1.48 -3.53 2.82
N THR A 325 -2.71 -3.74 2.35
CA THR A 325 -3.31 -2.91 1.30
C THR A 325 -3.49 -1.46 1.76
N ASN A 326 -3.72 -1.22 3.06
CA ASN A 326 -3.74 0.14 3.63
C ASN A 326 -2.38 0.85 3.50
N LEU A 327 -1.27 0.14 3.70
CA LEU A 327 0.07 0.72 3.50
C LEU A 327 0.33 1.07 2.03
N LEU A 328 -0.13 0.24 1.09
CA LEU A 328 -0.07 0.58 -0.34
C LEU A 328 -0.93 1.81 -0.65
N GLN A 329 -2.14 1.90 -0.10
CA GLN A 329 -3.00 3.09 -0.24
C GLN A 329 -2.36 4.34 0.35
N LEU A 330 -1.67 4.21 1.49
CA LEU A 330 -0.94 5.31 2.13
C LEU A 330 0.20 5.80 1.23
N ALA A 331 0.98 4.88 0.67
CA ALA A 331 2.05 5.21 -0.26
C ALA A 331 1.51 5.93 -1.51
N ILE A 332 0.42 5.42 -2.11
CA ILE A 332 -0.23 6.09 -3.25
C ILE A 332 -0.67 7.51 -2.87
N ARG A 333 -1.31 7.67 -1.71
CA ARG A 333 -1.78 8.97 -1.24
C ARG A 333 -0.63 9.96 -1.06
N GLU A 334 0.43 9.55 -0.38
CA GLU A 334 1.57 10.43 -0.10
C GLU A 334 2.35 10.79 -1.37
N ILE A 335 2.56 9.83 -2.29
CA ILE A 335 3.19 10.10 -3.58
C ILE A 335 2.38 11.14 -4.36
N ALA A 336 1.05 10.96 -4.44
CA ALA A 336 0.19 11.90 -5.14
C ALA A 336 0.09 13.29 -4.49
N MET A 337 0.37 13.40 -3.18
CA MET A 337 0.46 14.69 -2.48
C MET A 337 1.81 15.38 -2.65
N LYS A 338 2.90 14.60 -2.80
CA LYS A 338 4.29 15.11 -2.85
C LYS A 338 4.77 15.47 -4.25
N TYR A 339 4.28 14.74 -5.23
CA TYR A 339 4.75 14.84 -6.61
C TYR A 339 3.62 15.26 -7.55
N THR A 340 3.99 15.78 -8.70
CA THR A 340 3.07 15.96 -9.83
C THR A 340 3.00 14.68 -10.67
N PRO A 341 1.97 14.49 -11.53
CA PRO A 341 1.91 13.33 -12.42
C PRO A 341 3.08 13.25 -13.41
N GLU A 342 3.76 14.38 -13.68
CA GLU A 342 4.96 14.46 -14.53
C GLU A 342 6.23 14.06 -13.77
N GLU A 343 6.26 14.20 -12.43
CA GLU A 343 7.39 13.83 -11.58
C GLU A 343 7.30 12.37 -11.10
N ALA A 344 6.08 11.79 -10.98
CA ALA A 344 5.87 10.46 -10.44
C ALA A 344 4.76 9.69 -11.16
N ASN A 345 5.08 8.49 -11.63
CA ASN A 345 4.14 7.57 -12.25
C ASN A 345 3.97 6.32 -11.39
N ILE A 346 2.73 5.90 -11.16
CA ILE A 346 2.41 4.72 -10.34
C ILE A 346 1.78 3.66 -11.24
N TYR A 347 2.29 2.44 -11.19
CA TYR A 347 1.69 1.26 -11.79
C TYR A 347 1.32 0.26 -10.70
N ILE A 348 0.09 -0.23 -10.73
CA ILE A 348 -0.48 -1.08 -9.67
C ILE A 348 -0.78 -2.46 -10.21
N LEU A 349 -0.27 -3.49 -9.54
CA LEU A 349 -0.52 -4.90 -9.77
C LEU A 349 -1.40 -5.40 -8.60
N ASP A 350 -2.72 -5.41 -8.78
CA ASP A 350 -3.68 -5.82 -7.74
C ASP A 350 -4.14 -7.25 -7.97
N PHE A 351 -3.38 -8.19 -7.43
CA PHE A 351 -3.66 -9.62 -7.45
C PHE A 351 -4.31 -10.12 -6.15
N GLY A 352 -4.65 -9.19 -5.26
CA GLY A 352 -5.31 -9.45 -3.99
C GLY A 352 -6.83 -9.25 -4.08
N SER A 353 -7.31 -8.22 -3.42
CA SER A 353 -8.74 -7.96 -3.23
C SER A 353 -9.38 -7.05 -4.28
N MET A 354 -8.65 -6.60 -5.28
CA MET A 354 -9.04 -5.60 -6.29
C MET A 354 -9.47 -4.24 -5.71
N VAL A 355 -9.13 -3.95 -4.48
CA VAL A 355 -9.49 -2.70 -3.80
C VAL A 355 -8.67 -1.52 -4.34
N LEU A 356 -7.48 -1.77 -4.87
CA LEU A 356 -6.61 -0.73 -5.45
C LEU A 356 -7.08 -0.27 -6.83
N LYS A 357 -8.00 -1.00 -7.48
CA LYS A 357 -8.58 -0.61 -8.78
C LYS A 357 -9.25 0.76 -8.75
N VAL A 358 -9.73 1.22 -7.60
CA VAL A 358 -10.33 2.56 -7.45
C VAL A 358 -9.35 3.68 -7.86
N PHE A 359 -8.04 3.48 -7.70
CA PHE A 359 -7.01 4.45 -8.04
C PHE A 359 -6.70 4.56 -9.54
N GLU A 360 -7.30 3.74 -10.41
CA GLU A 360 -7.08 3.80 -11.86
C GLU A 360 -7.38 5.19 -12.45
N LYS A 361 -8.27 5.96 -11.80
CA LYS A 361 -8.62 7.32 -12.20
C LYS A 361 -7.69 8.41 -11.68
N LEU A 362 -6.78 8.09 -10.76
CA LEU A 362 -5.83 9.04 -10.19
C LEU A 362 -4.82 9.48 -11.26
N ASN A 363 -4.55 10.76 -11.36
CA ASN A 363 -3.69 11.32 -12.42
C ASN A 363 -2.27 10.74 -12.43
N HIS A 364 -1.75 10.35 -11.28
CA HIS A 364 -0.43 9.72 -11.11
C HIS A 364 -0.39 8.25 -11.52
N VAL A 365 -1.56 7.60 -11.71
CA VAL A 365 -1.63 6.17 -12.01
C VAL A 365 -1.66 5.95 -13.51
N GLY A 366 -0.62 5.28 -14.03
CA GLY A 366 -0.50 4.87 -15.42
C GLY A 366 -1.33 3.62 -15.75
N GLY A 367 -1.81 2.90 -14.75
CA GLY A 367 -2.74 1.79 -14.91
C GLY A 367 -2.76 0.84 -13.72
N VAL A 368 -3.87 0.12 -13.59
CA VAL A 368 -4.06 -0.97 -12.63
C VAL A 368 -4.24 -2.26 -13.40
N VAL A 369 -3.47 -3.28 -13.05
CA VAL A 369 -3.51 -4.63 -13.64
C VAL A 369 -4.09 -5.58 -12.59
N CYS A 370 -5.15 -6.28 -12.95
CA CYS A 370 -5.78 -7.31 -12.11
C CYS A 370 -5.42 -8.72 -12.62
N SER A 371 -5.76 -9.75 -11.86
CA SER A 371 -5.44 -11.15 -12.19
C SER A 371 -6.03 -11.66 -13.51
N SER A 372 -7.02 -10.97 -14.09
CA SER A 372 -7.61 -11.30 -15.39
C SER A 372 -6.96 -10.58 -16.59
N ASP A 373 -6.02 -9.66 -16.36
CA ASP A 373 -5.57 -8.70 -17.36
C ASP A 373 -4.19 -9.07 -17.94
N ASP A 374 -4.03 -10.32 -18.41
CA ASP A 374 -2.77 -10.88 -18.91
C ASP A 374 -2.03 -9.99 -19.93
N GLU A 375 -2.78 -9.49 -20.93
CA GLU A 375 -2.17 -8.67 -21.98
C GLU A 375 -1.73 -7.31 -21.44
N LYS A 376 -2.50 -6.72 -20.50
CA LYS A 376 -2.11 -5.48 -19.84
C LYS A 376 -0.87 -5.66 -18.97
N LEU A 377 -0.70 -6.85 -18.33
CA LEU A 377 0.50 -7.20 -17.59
C LEU A 377 1.73 -7.30 -18.48
N LYS A 378 1.61 -8.02 -19.61
CA LYS A 378 2.72 -8.14 -20.58
C LYS A 378 3.13 -6.76 -21.11
N ASN A 379 2.16 -5.93 -21.45
CA ASN A 379 2.42 -4.57 -21.91
C ASN A 379 3.10 -3.70 -20.85
N LEU A 380 2.71 -3.85 -19.57
CA LEU A 380 3.39 -3.18 -18.46
C LEU A 380 4.84 -3.63 -18.33
N PHE A 381 5.10 -4.93 -18.35
CA PHE A 381 6.47 -5.45 -18.23
C PHE A 381 7.34 -5.03 -19.41
N LYS A 382 6.79 -5.04 -20.63
CA LYS A 382 7.46 -4.52 -21.82
C LYS A 382 7.80 -3.04 -21.66
N LEU A 383 6.82 -2.22 -21.26
CA LEU A 383 7.01 -0.80 -21.01
C LEU A 383 8.11 -0.54 -19.98
N LEU A 384 8.11 -1.25 -18.85
CA LEU A 384 9.13 -1.09 -17.81
C LEU A 384 10.51 -1.54 -18.27
N SER A 385 10.60 -2.61 -19.04
CA SER A 385 11.86 -3.10 -19.61
C SER A 385 12.45 -2.11 -20.61
N GLU A 386 11.64 -1.54 -21.48
CA GLU A 386 12.04 -0.49 -22.42
C GLU A 386 12.48 0.79 -21.69
N GLU A 387 11.75 1.17 -20.62
CA GLU A 387 12.12 2.30 -19.76
C GLU A 387 13.48 2.09 -19.10
N ILE A 388 13.78 0.88 -18.61
CA ILE A 388 15.11 0.59 -18.04
C ILE A 388 16.22 0.85 -19.06
N VAL A 389 16.06 0.36 -20.28
CA VAL A 389 17.07 0.53 -21.34
C VAL A 389 17.22 2.02 -21.70
N THR A 390 16.12 2.66 -22.06
CA THR A 390 16.12 4.06 -22.48
C THR A 390 16.68 5.00 -21.42
N ARG A 391 16.31 4.76 -20.16
CA ARG A 391 16.78 5.58 -19.03
C ARG A 391 18.26 5.35 -18.75
N LYS A 392 18.76 4.11 -18.85
CA LYS A 392 20.21 3.83 -18.74
C LYS A 392 21.00 4.61 -19.78
N GLU A 393 20.59 4.54 -21.04
CA GLU A 393 21.24 5.29 -22.11
C GLU A 393 21.25 6.81 -21.83
N LYS A 394 20.12 7.33 -21.38
CA LYS A 394 19.96 8.76 -21.09
C LYS A 394 20.80 9.20 -19.88
N ILE A 395 20.81 8.44 -18.79
CA ILE A 395 21.60 8.70 -17.59
C ILE A 395 23.09 8.68 -17.93
N VAL A 396 23.54 7.68 -18.70
CA VAL A 396 24.93 7.55 -19.14
C VAL A 396 25.32 8.70 -20.08
N SER A 397 24.43 9.12 -20.97
CA SER A 397 24.70 10.22 -21.93
C SER A 397 25.04 11.55 -21.27
N VAL A 398 24.55 11.81 -20.05
CA VAL A 398 24.88 12.99 -19.25
C VAL A 398 26.04 12.77 -18.25
N GLY A 399 26.69 11.61 -18.31
CA GLY A 399 27.90 11.32 -17.54
C GLY A 399 27.66 10.94 -16.07
N VAL A 400 26.46 10.51 -15.69
CA VAL A 400 26.12 10.07 -14.32
C VAL A 400 25.73 8.59 -14.30
N SER A 401 25.77 7.97 -13.12
CA SER A 401 25.58 6.51 -12.97
C SER A 401 24.26 6.09 -12.34
N SER A 402 23.47 7.04 -11.85
CA SER A 402 22.19 6.75 -11.17
C SER A 402 21.14 7.82 -11.42
N PHE A 403 19.88 7.43 -11.24
CA PHE A 403 18.74 8.35 -11.36
C PHE A 403 18.81 9.49 -10.33
N SER A 404 19.24 9.21 -9.09
CA SER A 404 19.43 10.25 -8.07
C SER A 404 20.46 11.30 -8.55
N ALA A 405 21.62 10.85 -9.05
CA ALA A 405 22.62 11.75 -9.59
C ALA A 405 22.12 12.53 -10.84
N TYR A 406 21.24 11.92 -11.62
CA TYR A 406 20.59 12.57 -12.76
C TYR A 406 19.68 13.74 -12.33
N VAL A 407 18.86 13.50 -11.31
CA VAL A 407 17.98 14.51 -10.71
C VAL A 407 18.81 15.61 -10.01
N ASP A 408 19.86 15.24 -9.28
CA ASP A 408 20.77 16.17 -8.60
C ASP A 408 21.52 17.08 -9.59
N ALA A 409 21.80 16.56 -10.80
CA ALA A 409 22.36 17.35 -11.91
C ALA A 409 21.34 18.32 -12.54
N GLY A 410 20.10 18.34 -12.08
CA GLY A 410 19.06 19.29 -12.49
C GLY A 410 18.14 18.82 -13.62
N TYR A 411 18.28 17.58 -14.09
CA TYR A 411 17.38 17.01 -15.10
C TYR A 411 16.06 16.55 -14.47
N LYS A 412 14.92 16.90 -15.08
CA LYS A 412 13.56 16.64 -14.55
C LYS A 412 12.63 15.99 -15.57
N ASP A 413 13.14 15.53 -16.67
CA ASP A 413 12.38 15.01 -17.80
C ASP A 413 12.06 13.50 -17.68
N LEU A 414 12.55 12.84 -16.64
CA LEU A 414 12.24 11.47 -16.31
C LEU A 414 11.44 11.40 -14.99
N PRO A 415 10.18 10.97 -15.00
CA PRO A 415 9.43 10.76 -13.78
C PRO A 415 9.99 9.58 -12.97
N HIS A 416 9.91 9.63 -11.65
CA HIS A 416 10.09 8.43 -10.82
C HIS A 416 8.94 7.46 -11.08
N ILE A 417 9.24 6.18 -11.23
CA ILE A 417 8.23 5.13 -11.44
C ILE A 417 8.11 4.26 -10.19
N TYR A 418 6.89 4.13 -9.69
CA TYR A 418 6.57 3.27 -8.55
C TYR A 418 5.72 2.09 -9.01
N VAL A 419 6.23 0.87 -8.84
CA VAL A 419 5.50 -0.37 -9.14
C VAL A 419 4.98 -0.95 -7.84
N MET A 420 3.68 -0.97 -7.65
CA MET A 420 3.03 -1.48 -6.43
C MET A 420 2.39 -2.84 -6.70
N VAL A 421 2.69 -3.82 -5.87
CA VAL A 421 2.19 -5.19 -6.02
C VAL A 421 1.44 -5.59 -4.76
N ASP A 422 0.16 -5.88 -4.87
CA ASP A 422 -0.62 -6.53 -3.82
C ASP A 422 -0.78 -8.02 -4.15
N ASN A 423 -0.20 -8.88 -3.32
CA ASN A 423 -0.13 -10.33 -3.44
C ASN A 423 0.85 -10.82 -4.53
N MET A 424 2.14 -10.78 -4.21
CA MET A 424 3.20 -11.27 -5.10
C MET A 424 3.14 -12.77 -5.36
N THR A 425 2.69 -13.58 -4.38
CA THR A 425 2.56 -15.03 -4.58
C THR A 425 1.61 -15.34 -5.73
N ALA A 426 0.44 -14.68 -5.77
CA ALA A 426 -0.50 -14.86 -6.88
C ALA A 426 0.07 -14.38 -8.23
N LEU A 427 0.85 -13.30 -8.24
CA LEU A 427 1.56 -12.85 -9.45
C LEU A 427 2.55 -13.91 -9.93
N GLN A 428 3.33 -14.52 -9.04
CA GLN A 428 4.30 -15.55 -9.38
C GLN A 428 3.63 -16.82 -9.91
N GLU A 429 2.61 -17.32 -9.25
CA GLU A 429 1.89 -18.53 -9.63
C GLU A 429 1.20 -18.39 -11.01
N LEU A 430 0.64 -17.23 -11.30
CA LEU A 430 -0.10 -17.01 -12.53
C LEU A 430 0.77 -16.67 -13.73
N TYR A 431 1.90 -15.97 -13.55
CA TYR A 431 2.59 -15.33 -14.66
C TYR A 431 4.12 -15.48 -14.69
N LEU A 432 4.79 -15.75 -13.57
CA LEU A 432 6.25 -15.69 -13.49
C LEU A 432 6.92 -17.05 -13.36
N GLU A 433 6.21 -18.17 -13.55
CA GLU A 433 6.74 -19.53 -13.33
C GLU A 433 8.00 -19.83 -14.20
N ASN A 434 8.17 -19.10 -15.33
CA ASN A 434 9.31 -19.24 -16.24
C ASN A 434 9.81 -17.90 -16.81
N ASP A 435 9.48 -16.78 -16.16
CA ASP A 435 9.83 -15.45 -16.66
C ASP A 435 10.55 -14.62 -15.56
N ASP A 436 11.82 -14.32 -15.80
CA ASP A 436 12.66 -13.52 -14.91
C ASP A 436 12.48 -12.00 -15.12
N THR A 437 11.60 -11.56 -16.01
CA THR A 437 11.42 -10.12 -16.36
C THR A 437 11.15 -9.26 -15.15
N PHE A 438 10.27 -9.68 -14.26
CA PHE A 438 9.96 -8.93 -13.05
C PHE A 438 11.15 -8.86 -12.08
N MET A 439 11.97 -9.90 -12.00
CA MET A 439 13.22 -9.92 -11.24
C MET A 439 14.20 -8.86 -11.78
N VAL A 440 14.33 -8.75 -13.10
CA VAL A 440 15.17 -7.74 -13.74
C VAL A 440 14.69 -6.34 -13.39
N ILE A 441 13.36 -6.09 -13.45
CA ILE A 441 12.75 -4.82 -13.07
C ILE A 441 13.08 -4.44 -11.63
N ILE A 442 12.93 -5.37 -10.68
CA ILE A 442 13.23 -5.13 -9.27
C ILE A 442 14.72 -4.82 -9.06
N ARG A 443 15.62 -5.57 -9.72
CA ARG A 443 17.06 -5.45 -9.53
C ARG A 443 17.64 -4.21 -10.20
N GLU A 444 17.28 -3.98 -11.44
CA GLU A 444 17.90 -2.94 -12.29
C GLU A 444 17.13 -1.62 -12.25
N GLY A 445 15.84 -1.68 -11.89
CA GLY A 445 14.98 -0.51 -11.85
C GLY A 445 15.44 0.59 -10.91
N LEU A 446 15.97 0.22 -9.73
CA LEU A 446 16.41 1.22 -8.74
C LEU A 446 17.44 2.21 -9.31
N SER A 447 18.40 1.73 -10.11
CA SER A 447 19.44 2.57 -10.70
C SER A 447 18.90 3.61 -11.68
N VAL A 448 17.71 3.38 -12.22
CA VAL A 448 17.06 4.22 -13.24
C VAL A 448 15.76 4.89 -12.74
N GLY A 449 15.51 4.89 -11.43
CA GLY A 449 14.34 5.54 -10.82
C GLY A 449 13.04 4.74 -10.97
N ILE A 450 13.12 3.42 -10.95
CA ILE A 450 11.95 2.51 -10.87
C ILE A 450 12.03 1.77 -9.54
N THR A 451 11.10 2.04 -8.63
CA THR A 451 11.06 1.44 -7.29
C THR A 451 9.85 0.53 -7.16
N THR A 452 10.04 -0.59 -6.48
CA THR A 452 8.98 -1.58 -6.28
C THR A 452 8.57 -1.67 -4.82
N ILE A 453 7.26 -1.62 -4.56
CA ILE A 453 6.64 -1.79 -3.23
C ILE A 453 5.73 -3.01 -3.31
N VAL A 454 6.09 -4.07 -2.59
CA VAL A 454 5.40 -5.36 -2.63
C VAL A 454 4.73 -5.64 -1.30
N ALA A 455 3.46 -6.01 -1.33
CA ALA A 455 2.72 -6.53 -0.19
C ALA A 455 2.42 -8.02 -0.38
N ASN A 456 2.71 -8.85 0.62
CA ASN A 456 2.43 -10.28 0.57
C ASN A 456 1.97 -10.84 1.91
N SER A 457 1.24 -11.95 1.89
CA SER A 457 0.69 -12.55 3.10
C SER A 457 1.66 -13.49 3.81
N GLN A 458 2.63 -14.02 3.10
CA GLN A 458 3.62 -15.00 3.58
C GLN A 458 4.91 -14.87 2.78
N THR A 459 6.01 -15.38 3.32
CA THR A 459 7.30 -15.47 2.60
C THR A 459 7.42 -16.79 1.83
N ALA A 460 6.61 -17.80 2.20
CA ALA A 460 6.58 -19.09 1.51
C ALA A 460 6.24 -18.92 0.02
N GLY A 461 7.00 -19.58 -0.84
CA GLY A 461 6.87 -19.47 -2.30
C GLY A 461 7.64 -18.30 -2.92
N ILE A 462 8.15 -17.36 -2.13
CA ILE A 462 9.01 -16.27 -2.62
C ILE A 462 10.46 -16.66 -2.40
N SER A 463 11.23 -16.79 -3.49
CA SER A 463 12.64 -17.18 -3.36
C SER A 463 13.45 -16.09 -2.66
N TYR A 464 14.48 -16.49 -1.92
CA TYR A 464 15.44 -15.57 -1.29
C TYR A 464 16.06 -14.58 -2.29
N ARG A 465 16.21 -14.99 -3.54
CA ARG A 465 16.68 -14.16 -4.64
C ARG A 465 15.80 -12.92 -4.88
N TYR A 466 14.48 -13.03 -4.63
CA TYR A 466 13.59 -11.86 -4.64
C TYR A 466 13.73 -11.03 -3.36
N LEU A 467 13.65 -11.68 -2.19
CA LEU A 467 13.65 -10.99 -0.89
C LEU A 467 14.92 -10.17 -0.64
N SER A 468 16.07 -10.61 -1.17
CA SER A 468 17.36 -9.90 -1.04
C SER A 468 17.41 -8.54 -1.74
N ASN A 469 16.48 -8.26 -2.67
CA ASN A 469 16.40 -6.96 -3.36
C ASN A 469 15.54 -5.93 -2.63
N PHE A 470 14.92 -6.29 -1.50
CA PHE A 470 14.12 -5.38 -0.71
C PHE A 470 14.89 -4.95 0.54
N ALA A 471 15.39 -3.71 0.51
CA ALA A 471 16.12 -3.14 1.64
C ALA A 471 15.18 -2.65 2.75
N ASN A 472 13.99 -2.15 2.41
CA ASN A 472 12.96 -1.84 3.38
C ASN A 472 12.08 -3.07 3.62
N LYS A 473 12.03 -3.51 4.86
CA LYS A 473 11.21 -4.67 5.27
C LYS A 473 10.27 -4.23 6.38
N ILE A 474 8.98 -4.42 6.17
CA ILE A 474 7.91 -4.10 7.15
C ILE A 474 7.13 -5.37 7.41
N ALA A 475 7.12 -5.85 8.64
CA ALA A 475 6.32 -6.99 9.04
C ALA A 475 5.16 -6.56 9.93
N LEU A 476 3.95 -6.60 9.39
CA LEU A 476 2.71 -6.51 10.15
C LEU A 476 2.47 -7.80 10.94
N TYR A 477 1.39 -7.88 11.70
CA TYR A 477 1.05 -9.11 12.41
C TYR A 477 0.92 -10.30 11.45
N CYS A 478 1.62 -11.38 11.76
CA CYS A 478 1.56 -12.66 11.08
C CYS A 478 1.09 -13.75 12.06
N ASN A 479 0.20 -14.63 11.61
CA ASN A 479 -0.27 -15.75 12.41
C ASN A 479 0.86 -16.73 12.74
N ASP A 480 1.75 -16.95 11.77
CA ASP A 480 2.95 -17.78 11.95
C ASP A 480 4.17 -16.90 12.26
N ALA A 481 4.79 -17.17 13.41
CA ALA A 481 5.98 -16.44 13.86
C ALA A 481 7.23 -16.77 13.02
N SER A 482 7.26 -17.88 12.29
CA SER A 482 8.38 -18.24 11.41
C SER A 482 8.55 -17.26 10.24
N GLU A 483 7.48 -16.59 9.85
CA GLU A 483 7.48 -15.58 8.80
C GLU A 483 8.41 -14.39 9.11
N TYR A 484 8.51 -14.00 10.39
CA TYR A 484 9.43 -12.93 10.78
C TYR A 484 10.89 -13.34 10.62
N ASN A 485 11.22 -14.60 10.99
CA ASN A 485 12.57 -15.13 10.83
C ASN A 485 12.98 -15.29 9.36
N SER A 486 12.00 -15.58 8.49
CA SER A 486 12.22 -15.66 7.03
C SER A 486 12.46 -14.30 6.39
N LEU A 487 11.87 -13.23 6.96
CA LEU A 487 12.02 -11.88 6.43
C LEU A 487 13.27 -11.17 6.98
N PHE A 488 13.56 -11.34 8.28
CA PHE A 488 14.68 -10.70 8.97
C PHE A 488 15.76 -11.73 9.34
N ASP A 489 17.02 -11.34 9.25
CA ASP A 489 18.16 -12.24 9.47
C ASP A 489 18.36 -12.64 10.94
N HIS A 490 17.58 -12.11 11.86
CA HIS A 490 17.68 -12.39 13.31
C HIS A 490 16.28 -12.52 13.95
N VAL A 491 16.25 -13.13 15.12
CA VAL A 491 15.00 -13.34 15.85
C VAL A 491 14.35 -12.02 16.23
N VAL A 492 13.13 -11.84 15.82
CA VAL A 492 12.36 -10.61 15.99
C VAL A 492 11.20 -10.85 16.94
N VAL A 493 10.93 -9.86 17.79
CA VAL A 493 9.74 -9.89 18.65
C VAL A 493 8.48 -9.74 17.79
N LYS A 494 7.51 -10.62 17.98
CA LYS A 494 6.22 -10.56 17.29
C LYS A 494 5.48 -9.28 17.70
N PRO A 495 4.94 -8.49 16.73
CA PRO A 495 4.13 -7.31 17.03
C PRO A 495 2.83 -7.70 17.73
N ASP A 496 2.16 -6.74 18.37
CA ASP A 496 0.84 -6.95 18.93
C ASP A 496 -0.18 -7.28 17.85
N GLU A 497 -1.20 -8.07 18.20
CA GLU A 497 -2.32 -8.41 17.33
C GLU A 497 -3.27 -7.22 17.19
N VAL A 498 -2.76 -6.16 16.58
CA VAL A 498 -3.47 -4.91 16.31
C VAL A 498 -3.33 -4.59 14.83
N VAL A 499 -4.41 -4.20 14.19
CA VAL A 499 -4.40 -3.81 12.78
C VAL A 499 -3.45 -2.62 12.57
N GLY A 500 -2.52 -2.74 11.64
CA GLY A 500 -1.50 -1.73 11.37
C GLY A 500 -0.31 -1.75 12.33
N ARG A 501 -0.25 -2.68 13.30
CA ARG A 501 0.94 -2.86 14.14
C ARG A 501 2.01 -3.59 13.34
N ALA A 502 3.21 -3.01 13.28
CA ALA A 502 4.31 -3.50 12.46
C ALA A 502 5.61 -3.56 13.25
N ILE A 503 6.53 -4.38 12.78
CA ILE A 503 7.94 -4.37 13.16
C ILE A 503 8.76 -4.01 11.94
N LEU A 504 9.74 -3.15 12.13
CA LEU A 504 10.70 -2.74 11.11
C LEU A 504 12.03 -2.34 11.75
N GLU A 505 13.08 -2.32 10.94
CA GLU A 505 14.40 -1.91 11.38
C GLU A 505 14.54 -0.38 11.31
N ILE A 506 14.83 0.27 12.45
CA ILE A 506 15.13 1.70 12.55
C ILE A 506 16.48 1.83 13.25
N ASN A 507 17.43 2.50 12.62
CA ASN A 507 18.78 2.68 13.14
C ASN A 507 19.45 1.36 13.60
N LYS A 508 19.28 0.30 12.83
CA LYS A 508 19.78 -1.06 13.11
C LYS A 508 19.14 -1.74 14.33
N THR A 509 18.03 -1.22 14.80
CA THR A 509 17.25 -1.80 15.90
C THR A 509 15.86 -2.17 15.41
N MET A 510 15.40 -3.38 15.78
CA MET A 510 14.04 -3.82 15.47
C MET A 510 13.06 -3.17 16.43
N LEU A 511 12.22 -2.29 15.92
CA LEU A 511 11.26 -1.52 16.72
C LEU A 511 9.82 -1.79 16.25
N GLU A 512 8.91 -1.68 17.19
CA GLU A 512 7.48 -1.76 16.92
C GLU A 512 6.95 -0.39 16.51
N ALA A 513 6.08 -0.37 15.48
CA ALA A 513 5.44 0.84 14.99
C ALA A 513 3.94 0.61 14.80
N GLN A 514 3.15 1.67 14.94
CA GLN A 514 1.76 1.70 14.52
C GLN A 514 1.65 2.51 13.23
N THR A 515 1.16 1.86 12.18
CA THR A 515 0.99 2.52 10.88
C THR A 515 -0.26 3.37 10.83
N TYR A 516 -0.25 4.40 10.00
CA TYR A 516 -1.43 5.24 9.78
C TYR A 516 -2.49 4.51 8.96
N GLN A 517 -3.74 4.74 9.28
CA GLN A 517 -4.84 4.48 8.39
C GLN A 517 -4.84 5.54 7.29
N ALA A 518 -4.70 5.11 6.03
CA ALA A 518 -4.53 6.00 4.88
C ALA A 518 -5.73 6.93 4.64
N PHE A 519 -6.94 6.41 4.79
CA PHE A 519 -8.20 7.13 4.57
C PHE A 519 -9.14 6.92 5.75
N SER A 520 -9.92 7.95 6.12
CA SER A 520 -10.87 7.90 7.22
C SER A 520 -12.07 7.00 6.91
N GLY A 521 -12.70 6.48 7.96
CA GLY A 521 -13.86 5.60 7.90
C GLY A 521 -13.63 4.26 8.57
N ASP A 522 -14.60 3.82 9.36
CA ASP A 522 -14.57 2.52 10.05
C ASP A 522 -14.96 1.40 9.08
N LYS A 523 -15.89 1.67 8.18
CA LYS A 523 -16.37 0.73 7.16
C LYS A 523 -15.62 0.93 5.85
N GLU A 524 -15.50 -0.13 5.08
CA GLU A 524 -14.84 -0.13 3.77
C GLU A 524 -15.52 0.85 2.78
N PHE A 525 -16.84 0.91 2.80
CA PHE A 525 -17.59 1.86 1.97
C PHE A 525 -17.25 3.33 2.27
N GLU A 526 -17.09 3.69 3.54
CA GLU A 526 -16.72 5.05 3.95
C GLU A 526 -15.32 5.41 3.45
N ARG A 527 -14.36 4.48 3.60
CA ARG A 527 -13.01 4.65 3.07
C ARG A 527 -13.01 4.80 1.54
N SER A 528 -13.79 3.99 0.85
CA SER A 528 -13.93 4.09 -0.62
C SER A 528 -14.50 5.44 -1.07
N LYS A 529 -15.43 6.02 -0.30
CA LYS A 529 -15.96 7.36 -0.58
C LYS A 529 -14.88 8.43 -0.42
N GLU A 530 -14.06 8.34 0.62
CA GLU A 530 -12.98 9.27 0.85
C GLU A 530 -11.86 9.15 -0.19
N ILE A 531 -11.52 7.93 -0.61
CA ILE A 531 -10.58 7.71 -1.72
C ILE A 531 -11.08 8.40 -3.01
N ARG A 532 -12.36 8.25 -3.34
CA ARG A 532 -12.94 8.91 -4.52
C ARG A 532 -12.90 10.43 -4.41
N SER A 533 -13.20 10.98 -3.22
CA SER A 533 -13.10 12.41 -2.96
C SER A 533 -11.66 12.91 -3.14
N PHE A 534 -10.69 12.18 -2.62
CA PHE A 534 -9.27 12.47 -2.81
C PHE A 534 -8.88 12.46 -4.29
N ILE A 535 -9.27 11.41 -5.04
CA ILE A 535 -9.00 11.32 -6.49
C ILE A 535 -9.61 12.51 -7.22
N SER A 536 -10.84 12.90 -6.90
CA SER A 536 -11.50 14.06 -7.53
C SER A 536 -10.74 15.35 -7.26
N SER A 537 -10.29 15.58 -6.02
CA SER A 537 -9.51 16.78 -5.69
C SER A 537 -8.16 16.85 -6.41
N VAL A 538 -7.51 15.70 -6.61
CA VAL A 538 -6.26 15.62 -7.40
C VAL A 538 -6.54 15.87 -8.88
N SER A 539 -7.65 15.32 -9.41
CA SER A 539 -8.05 15.54 -10.81
C SER A 539 -8.42 16.98 -11.09
N GLU A 540 -9.06 17.67 -10.15
CA GLU A 540 -9.31 19.11 -10.25
C GLU A 540 -8.01 19.94 -10.29
N LYS A 541 -7.00 19.51 -9.52
CA LYS A 541 -5.70 20.18 -9.45
C LYS A 541 -4.88 20.02 -10.72
N TYR A 542 -4.87 18.84 -11.34
CA TYR A 542 -3.98 18.52 -12.47
C TYR A 542 -4.68 18.43 -13.83
N GLY A 543 -6.02 18.42 -13.89
CA GLY A 543 -6.79 18.35 -15.12
C GLY A 543 -6.43 17.14 -15.98
N ASP A 544 -6.03 17.40 -17.22
CA ASP A 544 -5.68 16.36 -18.21
C ASP A 544 -4.23 15.83 -18.08
N VAL A 545 -3.41 16.42 -17.20
CA VAL A 545 -2.03 15.95 -16.96
C VAL A 545 -2.07 14.59 -16.26
N ARG A 546 -1.51 13.56 -16.90
CA ARG A 546 -1.55 12.19 -16.41
C ARG A 546 -0.22 11.48 -16.59
N ALA A 547 0.02 10.50 -15.71
CA ALA A 547 1.08 9.52 -15.86
C ALA A 547 0.99 8.78 -17.20
N ARG A 548 2.12 8.32 -17.74
CA ARG A 548 2.16 7.50 -18.94
C ARG A 548 1.32 6.23 -18.75
N GLN A 549 0.29 6.08 -19.59
CA GLN A 549 -0.65 4.97 -19.48
C GLN A 549 -0.04 3.67 -20.02
N ILE A 550 -0.38 2.55 -19.37
CA ILE A 550 -0.07 1.22 -19.91
C ILE A 550 -0.78 1.10 -21.25
N PRO A 551 -0.07 0.75 -22.34
CA PRO A 551 -0.72 0.49 -23.61
C PRO A 551 -1.82 -0.56 -23.45
N TYR A 552 -3.04 -0.23 -23.83
CA TYR A 552 -4.21 -1.08 -23.63
C TYR A 552 -5.05 -1.17 -24.91
N ILE A 553 -5.50 -2.39 -25.22
CA ILE A 553 -6.39 -2.65 -26.33
C ILE A 553 -7.82 -2.77 -25.80
N PRO A 554 -8.77 -1.95 -26.28
CA PRO A 554 -10.14 -2.00 -25.84
C PRO A 554 -10.81 -3.31 -26.27
N ASN A 555 -11.79 -3.80 -25.48
CA ASN A 555 -12.55 -5.01 -25.83
C ASN A 555 -13.24 -4.89 -27.19
N VAL A 556 -13.68 -3.70 -27.54
CA VAL A 556 -14.27 -3.37 -28.83
C VAL A 556 -13.51 -2.19 -29.43
N LEU A 557 -12.85 -2.41 -30.57
CA LEU A 557 -12.15 -1.37 -31.30
C LEU A 557 -13.13 -0.71 -32.28
N THR A 558 -13.48 0.55 -32.02
CA THR A 558 -14.30 1.36 -32.95
C THR A 558 -13.44 2.27 -33.82
N LYS A 559 -13.98 2.79 -34.92
CA LYS A 559 -13.29 3.72 -35.82
C LYS A 559 -12.84 5.00 -35.08
N ASN A 560 -13.66 5.51 -34.18
CA ASN A 560 -13.32 6.65 -33.34
C ASN A 560 -12.11 6.41 -32.44
N ILE A 561 -12.06 5.26 -31.76
CA ILE A 561 -10.95 4.83 -30.91
C ILE A 561 -9.67 4.65 -31.75
N LEU A 562 -9.77 3.95 -32.89
CA LEU A 562 -8.62 3.72 -33.77
C LEU A 562 -8.01 5.04 -34.27
N TYR A 563 -8.83 6.00 -34.63
CA TYR A 563 -8.37 7.27 -35.21
C TYR A 563 -7.90 8.26 -34.13
N LYS A 564 -8.57 8.35 -32.99
CA LYS A 564 -8.29 9.30 -31.93
C LYS A 564 -7.16 8.81 -31.00
N ASP A 565 -7.28 7.59 -30.51
CA ASP A 565 -6.38 7.09 -29.47
C ASP A 565 -5.11 6.48 -30.07
N PHE A 566 -5.26 5.74 -31.18
CA PHE A 566 -4.14 5.07 -31.86
C PHE A 566 -3.59 5.85 -33.06
N LYS A 567 -4.23 6.96 -33.47
CA LYS A 567 -3.82 7.79 -34.62
C LYS A 567 -3.77 7.01 -35.96
N GLY A 568 -4.53 5.91 -36.03
CA GLY A 568 -4.63 5.05 -37.22
C GLY A 568 -5.41 5.72 -38.33
N ARG A 569 -4.75 6.41 -39.29
CA ARG A 569 -5.37 7.10 -40.43
C ARG A 569 -5.03 6.41 -41.73
N LEU A 570 -5.95 6.49 -42.70
CA LEU A 570 -5.72 6.00 -44.07
C LEU A 570 -4.49 6.70 -44.68
N GLN A 571 -3.62 5.91 -45.31
CA GLN A 571 -2.38 6.37 -45.96
C GLN A 571 -2.33 5.83 -47.40
N GLY A 572 -2.96 6.55 -48.34
CA GLY A 572 -3.20 5.99 -49.67
C GLY A 572 -4.05 4.71 -49.56
N TYR A 573 -3.63 3.61 -50.15
CA TYR A 573 -4.30 2.31 -50.06
C TYR A 573 -3.88 1.44 -48.87
N LYS A 574 -3.06 1.98 -47.95
CA LYS A 574 -2.79 1.35 -46.67
C LYS A 574 -3.91 1.66 -45.71
N VAL A 575 -4.78 0.68 -45.50
CA VAL A 575 -5.98 0.81 -44.68
C VAL A 575 -5.72 0.31 -43.28
N PRO A 576 -5.97 1.14 -42.20
CA PRO A 576 -5.85 0.69 -40.83
C PRO A 576 -7.05 -0.19 -40.47
N VAL A 577 -6.83 -1.50 -40.30
CA VAL A 577 -7.90 -2.49 -40.12
C VAL A 577 -8.00 -3.03 -38.70
N ALA A 578 -6.97 -2.79 -37.91
CA ALA A 578 -6.83 -3.41 -36.57
C ALA A 578 -5.79 -2.65 -35.71
N VAL A 579 -5.63 -3.12 -34.47
CA VAL A 579 -4.50 -2.78 -33.59
C VAL A 579 -3.76 -4.09 -33.23
N THR A 580 -2.42 -4.06 -33.25
CA THR A 580 -1.59 -5.21 -32.88
C THR A 580 -1.62 -5.44 -31.37
N TYR A 581 -1.62 -6.70 -30.93
CA TYR A 581 -1.48 -7.03 -29.51
C TYR A 581 -0.05 -6.90 -28.99
N SER A 582 0.96 -7.07 -29.85
CA SER A 582 2.38 -7.02 -29.46
C SER A 582 2.87 -5.64 -29.11
N ASP A 583 2.48 -4.63 -29.92
CA ASP A 583 3.02 -3.27 -29.83
C ASP A 583 1.95 -2.21 -29.56
N VAL A 584 0.68 -2.62 -29.61
CA VAL A 584 -0.49 -1.76 -29.40
C VAL A 584 -0.49 -0.56 -30.36
N VAL A 585 -0.16 -0.82 -31.62
CA VAL A 585 -0.13 0.16 -32.71
C VAL A 585 -1.14 -0.20 -33.81
N PRO A 586 -1.58 0.79 -34.63
CA PRO A 586 -2.46 0.50 -35.76
C PRO A 586 -1.80 -0.47 -36.72
N PHE A 587 -2.57 -1.47 -37.13
CA PHE A 587 -2.15 -2.42 -38.15
C PHE A 587 -2.76 -2.05 -39.49
N TYR A 588 -1.91 -1.95 -40.51
CA TYR A 588 -2.28 -1.59 -41.87
C TYR A 588 -2.14 -2.75 -42.81
N ILE A 589 -3.10 -2.89 -43.70
CA ILE A 589 -2.97 -3.74 -44.89
C ILE A 589 -2.82 -2.85 -46.09
N ASP A 590 -1.78 -3.06 -46.88
CA ASP A 590 -1.48 -2.33 -48.11
C ASP A 590 -2.15 -3.05 -49.27
N PHE A 591 -3.39 -2.67 -49.59
CA PHE A 591 -4.16 -3.29 -50.66
C PHE A 591 -3.64 -3.01 -52.09
N ALA A 592 -2.80 -1.99 -52.25
CA ALA A 592 -2.16 -1.69 -53.55
C ALA A 592 -1.07 -2.67 -53.93
N ASN A 593 -0.41 -3.31 -52.92
CA ASN A 593 0.74 -4.16 -53.12
C ASN A 593 0.51 -5.59 -52.66
N LEU A 594 -0.70 -5.98 -52.32
CA LEU A 594 -1.02 -7.26 -51.68
C LEU A 594 -1.20 -8.40 -52.70
N GLY A 595 -1.77 -8.11 -53.85
CA GLY A 595 -2.10 -9.10 -54.88
C GLY A 595 -3.32 -9.94 -54.51
N ALA A 596 -3.20 -10.80 -53.51
CA ALA A 596 -4.32 -11.61 -53.04
C ALA A 596 -4.26 -11.89 -51.54
N ILE A 597 -5.41 -12.06 -50.90
CA ILE A 597 -5.55 -12.41 -49.48
C ILE A 597 -6.70 -13.41 -49.26
N GLY A 598 -6.46 -14.41 -48.42
CA GLY A 598 -7.50 -15.34 -47.97
C GLY A 598 -8.06 -14.94 -46.59
N ILE A 599 -9.38 -14.97 -46.44
CA ILE A 599 -10.05 -14.80 -45.13
C ILE A 599 -10.55 -16.17 -44.70
N CYS A 600 -10.05 -16.67 -43.58
CA CYS A 600 -10.35 -18.00 -43.06
C CYS A 600 -10.83 -18.01 -41.63
N GLY A 601 -11.40 -19.14 -41.20
CA GLY A 601 -11.87 -19.38 -39.84
C GLY A 601 -13.37 -19.63 -39.77
N LYS A 602 -13.91 -19.67 -38.52
CA LYS A 602 -15.32 -19.99 -38.29
C LYS A 602 -16.25 -18.91 -38.77
N GLU A 603 -17.43 -19.30 -39.27
CA GLU A 603 -18.47 -18.34 -39.60
C GLU A 603 -18.89 -17.48 -38.40
N LYS A 604 -19.40 -16.26 -38.68
CA LYS A 604 -19.86 -15.27 -37.69
C LYS A 604 -18.79 -14.77 -36.71
N ARG A 605 -17.50 -14.96 -37.04
CA ARG A 605 -16.38 -14.51 -36.22
C ARG A 605 -15.75 -13.18 -36.66
N GLY A 606 -16.10 -12.62 -37.82
CA GLY A 606 -15.57 -11.31 -38.23
C GLY A 606 -15.36 -11.13 -39.74
N HIS A 607 -15.55 -12.18 -40.58
CA HIS A 607 -15.34 -12.09 -42.03
C HIS A 607 -16.15 -10.95 -42.69
N TYR A 608 -17.46 -10.90 -42.44
CA TYR A 608 -18.34 -9.84 -42.98
C TYR A 608 -17.90 -8.48 -42.44
N ASN A 609 -17.67 -8.40 -41.11
CA ASN A 609 -17.29 -7.16 -40.47
C ASN A 609 -16.00 -6.57 -41.08
N PHE A 610 -14.99 -7.40 -41.38
CA PHE A 610 -13.77 -6.94 -42.02
C PHE A 610 -14.01 -6.41 -43.42
N VAL A 611 -14.71 -7.18 -44.27
CA VAL A 611 -15.00 -6.76 -45.67
C VAL A 611 -15.89 -5.51 -45.70
N ALA A 612 -16.92 -5.44 -44.85
CA ALA A 612 -17.82 -4.31 -44.78
C ALA A 612 -17.09 -3.02 -44.34
N GLU A 613 -16.29 -3.12 -43.29
CA GLU A 613 -15.54 -1.94 -42.81
C GLU A 613 -14.43 -1.51 -43.77
N LEU A 614 -13.75 -2.45 -44.44
CA LEU A 614 -12.80 -2.16 -45.50
C LEU A 614 -13.47 -1.37 -46.63
N LEU A 615 -14.54 -1.89 -47.19
CA LEU A 615 -15.25 -1.23 -48.29
C LEU A 615 -15.83 0.12 -47.90
N LYS A 616 -16.41 0.25 -46.71
CA LYS A 616 -16.92 1.50 -46.18
C LYS A 616 -15.81 2.53 -46.00
N THR A 617 -14.66 2.11 -45.46
CA THR A 617 -13.50 3.00 -45.30
C THR A 617 -12.97 3.50 -46.64
N ILE A 618 -12.85 2.65 -47.66
CA ILE A 618 -12.43 3.05 -49.00
C ILE A 618 -13.49 3.96 -49.64
N ASN A 619 -14.78 3.61 -49.55
CA ASN A 619 -15.87 4.40 -50.08
C ASN A 619 -15.95 5.80 -49.50
N ASP A 620 -15.79 5.93 -48.16
CA ASP A 620 -15.78 7.22 -47.48
C ASP A 620 -14.60 8.12 -47.89
N ASN A 621 -13.55 7.53 -48.45
CA ASN A 621 -12.34 8.22 -48.91
C ASN A 621 -12.13 8.13 -50.42
N ARG A 622 -13.15 7.83 -51.22
CA ARG A 622 -13.04 7.57 -52.65
C ARG A 622 -12.47 8.71 -53.50
N GLU A 623 -12.53 9.95 -53.01
CA GLU A 623 -11.88 11.11 -53.65
C GLU A 623 -10.34 11.03 -53.56
N LYS A 624 -9.82 10.46 -52.49
CA LYS A 624 -8.37 10.33 -52.25
C LYS A 624 -7.83 8.94 -52.63
N CYS A 625 -8.68 7.95 -52.58
CA CYS A 625 -8.39 6.55 -52.86
C CYS A 625 -9.45 5.98 -53.79
N PRO A 626 -9.46 6.36 -55.09
CA PRO A 626 -10.41 5.85 -56.02
C PRO A 626 -10.28 4.34 -56.16
N ALA A 627 -11.42 3.63 -56.16
CA ALA A 627 -11.41 2.18 -56.25
C ALA A 627 -12.59 1.65 -57.07
N GLN A 628 -12.41 0.48 -57.68
CA GLN A 628 -13.45 -0.27 -58.42
C GLN A 628 -13.56 -1.65 -57.79
N VAL A 629 -14.71 -2.00 -57.23
CA VAL A 629 -14.98 -3.22 -56.53
C VAL A 629 -15.95 -4.10 -57.28
N CYS A 630 -15.60 -5.39 -57.48
CA CYS A 630 -16.51 -6.40 -57.98
C CYS A 630 -16.72 -7.49 -56.92
N ILE A 631 -17.98 -7.84 -56.63
CA ILE A 631 -18.36 -8.77 -55.58
C ILE A 631 -19.06 -10.01 -56.22
N PHE A 632 -18.42 -11.17 -56.05
CA PHE A 632 -18.97 -12.48 -56.43
C PHE A 632 -19.48 -13.17 -55.19
N ASP A 633 -20.76 -12.97 -54.88
CA ASP A 633 -21.42 -13.53 -53.71
C ASP A 633 -21.97 -14.94 -54.00
N ASN A 634 -22.47 -15.63 -53.00
CA ASN A 634 -23.14 -16.90 -53.09
C ASN A 634 -24.66 -16.78 -52.79
N ILE A 635 -25.34 -17.92 -52.78
CA ILE A 635 -26.79 -17.98 -52.55
C ILE A 635 -27.20 -17.32 -51.22
N SER A 636 -26.30 -17.26 -50.23
CA SER A 636 -26.59 -16.59 -48.94
C SER A 636 -26.73 -15.06 -49.06
N ARG A 637 -26.24 -14.47 -50.14
CA ARG A 637 -26.26 -13.03 -50.42
C ARG A 637 -25.71 -12.18 -49.27
N LYS A 638 -24.67 -12.69 -48.67
CA LYS A 638 -24.07 -12.12 -47.46
C LYS A 638 -23.60 -10.67 -47.62
N TYR A 639 -23.11 -10.32 -48.82
CA TYR A 639 -22.57 -9.00 -49.15
C TYR A 639 -23.54 -8.10 -49.92
N LYS A 640 -24.83 -8.49 -50.06
CA LYS A 640 -25.83 -7.72 -50.81
C LYS A 640 -25.97 -6.28 -50.30
N GLY A 641 -25.88 -6.06 -49.00
CA GLY A 641 -25.96 -4.71 -48.41
C GLY A 641 -24.84 -3.77 -48.84
N LEU A 642 -23.69 -4.32 -49.29
CA LEU A 642 -22.54 -3.51 -49.73
C LEU A 642 -22.63 -3.14 -51.23
N ALA A 643 -23.55 -3.71 -51.99
CA ALA A 643 -23.72 -3.45 -53.41
C ALA A 643 -24.08 -1.99 -53.73
N ASN A 644 -24.63 -1.25 -52.76
CA ASN A 644 -25.03 0.15 -52.91
C ASN A 644 -23.91 1.17 -52.68
N LEU A 645 -22.70 0.73 -52.36
CA LEU A 645 -21.53 1.62 -52.20
C LEU A 645 -21.08 2.16 -53.58
N ASP A 646 -20.76 3.43 -53.71
CA ASP A 646 -20.38 4.09 -54.97
C ASP A 646 -19.18 3.42 -55.66
N ILE A 647 -18.29 2.81 -54.88
CA ILE A 647 -17.10 2.11 -55.40
C ILE A 647 -17.45 0.74 -55.99
N VAL A 648 -18.62 0.13 -55.71
CA VAL A 648 -19.00 -1.18 -56.17
C VAL A 648 -19.56 -1.05 -57.61
N LYS A 649 -18.86 -1.59 -58.57
CA LYS A 649 -19.18 -1.58 -59.98
C LYS A 649 -20.05 -2.77 -60.36
N GLU A 650 -19.84 -3.92 -59.69
CA GLU A 650 -20.56 -5.13 -60.01
C GLU A 650 -20.84 -5.94 -58.74
N TYR A 651 -22.08 -6.40 -58.57
CA TYR A 651 -22.48 -7.40 -57.60
C TYR A 651 -23.22 -8.51 -58.30
N THR A 652 -22.71 -9.71 -58.28
CA THR A 652 -23.30 -10.84 -59.02
C THR A 652 -23.23 -12.15 -58.25
N LEU A 653 -24.15 -13.07 -58.56
CA LEU A 653 -24.11 -14.49 -58.16
C LEU A 653 -23.66 -15.40 -59.28
N ASP A 654 -23.51 -14.86 -60.51
CA ASP A 654 -23.07 -15.59 -61.66
C ASP A 654 -21.56 -15.75 -61.67
N THR A 655 -21.11 -16.97 -61.54
CA THR A 655 -19.67 -17.29 -61.54
C THR A 655 -19.01 -17.09 -62.91
N GLY A 656 -19.78 -17.14 -64.00
CA GLY A 656 -19.26 -16.93 -65.37
C GLY A 656 -18.87 -15.49 -65.66
N ALA A 657 -19.49 -14.52 -65.01
CA ALA A 657 -19.22 -13.10 -65.16
C ALA A 657 -17.74 -12.73 -64.76
N VAL A 658 -17.05 -13.60 -64.01
CA VAL A 658 -15.65 -13.39 -63.60
C VAL A 658 -14.74 -13.30 -64.83
N LYS A 659 -15.10 -13.91 -65.96
CA LYS A 659 -14.32 -13.89 -67.21
C LYS A 659 -14.18 -12.47 -67.75
N ASP A 660 -15.28 -11.73 -67.82
CA ASP A 660 -15.28 -10.39 -68.37
C ASP A 660 -14.54 -9.41 -67.46
N VAL A 661 -14.72 -9.55 -66.14
CA VAL A 661 -14.03 -8.74 -65.11
C VAL A 661 -12.54 -8.92 -65.21
N LEU A 662 -12.02 -10.18 -65.15
CA LEU A 662 -10.60 -10.43 -65.17
C LEU A 662 -9.94 -10.14 -66.54
N ALA A 663 -10.67 -10.33 -67.65
CA ALA A 663 -10.18 -9.95 -68.98
C ALA A 663 -9.95 -8.41 -69.07
N SER A 664 -10.96 -7.65 -68.71
CA SER A 664 -10.88 -6.17 -68.65
C SER A 664 -9.77 -5.70 -67.68
N TRP A 665 -9.67 -6.30 -66.49
CA TRP A 665 -8.63 -5.92 -65.51
C TRP A 665 -7.22 -6.26 -65.99
N HIS A 666 -7.05 -7.41 -66.69
CA HIS A 666 -5.74 -7.77 -67.25
C HIS A 666 -5.26 -6.71 -68.23
N GLU A 667 -6.14 -6.18 -69.08
CA GLU A 667 -5.79 -5.10 -70.08
C GLU A 667 -5.39 -3.82 -69.34
N ILE A 668 -6.17 -3.40 -68.31
CA ILE A 668 -5.81 -2.23 -67.47
C ILE A 668 -4.48 -2.43 -66.77
N LEU A 669 -4.23 -3.57 -66.19
CA LEU A 669 -2.99 -3.87 -65.44
C LEU A 669 -1.78 -4.00 -66.36
N GLN A 670 -1.98 -4.51 -67.60
CA GLN A 670 -0.94 -4.52 -68.61
C GLN A 670 -0.52 -3.10 -69.01
N GLN A 671 -1.50 -2.22 -69.20
CA GLN A 671 -1.25 -0.79 -69.55
C GLN A 671 -0.50 -0.12 -68.36
N ARG A 672 -0.88 -0.36 -67.11
CA ARG A 672 -0.19 0.14 -65.93
C ARG A 672 1.25 -0.35 -65.86
N TYR A 673 1.47 -1.62 -66.18
CA TYR A 673 2.80 -2.23 -66.14
C TYR A 673 3.71 -1.62 -67.26
N GLU A 674 3.17 -1.45 -68.43
CA GLU A 674 3.87 -0.79 -69.57
C GLU A 674 4.17 0.69 -69.26
N ALA A 675 3.24 1.40 -68.63
CA ALA A 675 3.45 2.77 -68.18
C ALA A 675 4.58 2.84 -67.15
N MET A 676 4.57 1.91 -66.17
CA MET A 676 5.64 1.83 -65.17
C MET A 676 7.01 1.60 -65.82
N LEU A 677 7.10 0.67 -66.78
CA LEU A 677 8.37 0.39 -67.50
C LEU A 677 8.86 1.59 -68.33
N SER A 678 7.96 2.44 -68.80
CA SER A 678 8.29 3.65 -69.56
C SER A 678 8.37 4.92 -68.73
N GLU A 679 8.31 4.78 -67.39
CA GLU A 679 8.27 5.89 -66.44
C GLU A 679 7.11 6.91 -66.70
N ALA A 680 6.04 6.45 -67.35
CA ALA A 680 4.86 7.24 -67.65
C ALA A 680 3.80 7.10 -66.53
N THR A 681 2.90 8.07 -66.40
CA THR A 681 1.76 8.01 -65.49
C THR A 681 0.63 7.27 -66.18
N PRO A 682 0.07 6.17 -65.58
CA PRO A 682 -1.07 5.46 -66.16
C PRO A 682 -2.34 6.33 -66.12
N GLU A 683 -3.18 6.23 -67.16
CA GLU A 683 -4.45 6.94 -67.30
C GLU A 683 -5.44 6.57 -66.17
N ASN A 684 -5.48 5.29 -65.75
CA ASN A 684 -6.27 4.79 -64.66
C ASN A 684 -5.38 4.10 -63.63
N ASN A 685 -5.40 4.62 -62.38
CA ASN A 685 -4.65 4.04 -61.27
C ASN A 685 -5.53 3.70 -60.07
N ASP A 686 -6.85 3.50 -60.31
CA ASP A 686 -7.82 3.10 -59.28
C ASP A 686 -7.44 1.75 -58.66
N LEU A 687 -7.71 1.58 -57.37
CA LEU A 687 -7.57 0.24 -56.76
C LEU A 687 -8.65 -0.70 -57.29
N LEU A 688 -8.22 -1.83 -57.86
CA LEU A 688 -9.12 -2.86 -58.34
C LEU A 688 -9.26 -3.95 -57.25
N VAL A 689 -10.51 -4.14 -56.73
CA VAL A 689 -10.77 -5.10 -55.63
C VAL A 689 -11.80 -6.14 -56.09
N LEU A 690 -11.40 -7.40 -56.14
CA LEU A 690 -12.30 -8.51 -56.41
C LEU A 690 -12.60 -9.28 -55.10
N ILE A 691 -13.84 -9.35 -54.71
CA ILE A 691 -14.29 -10.10 -53.54
C ILE A 691 -14.99 -11.37 -53.96
N ILE A 692 -14.42 -12.50 -53.59
CA ILE A 692 -14.93 -13.83 -53.96
C ILE A 692 -15.46 -14.53 -52.70
N GLN A 693 -16.78 -14.59 -52.52
CA GLN A 693 -17.43 -15.40 -51.49
C GLN A 693 -17.81 -16.78 -51.98
N ASN A 694 -18.09 -16.90 -53.28
CA ASN A 694 -18.41 -18.18 -53.93
C ASN A 694 -17.12 -18.82 -54.48
N ASN A 695 -16.69 -19.94 -53.91
CA ASN A 695 -15.51 -20.63 -54.33
C ASN A 695 -15.64 -21.31 -55.70
N ASP A 696 -16.86 -21.48 -56.27
CA ASP A 696 -17.11 -21.93 -57.62
C ASP A 696 -16.52 -20.98 -58.69
N VAL A 697 -16.36 -19.70 -58.36
CA VAL A 697 -15.64 -18.73 -59.18
C VAL A 697 -14.18 -19.17 -59.42
N ALA A 698 -13.51 -19.66 -58.38
CA ALA A 698 -12.16 -20.18 -58.52
C ALA A 698 -12.08 -21.39 -59.45
N LYS A 699 -13.13 -22.22 -59.48
CA LYS A 699 -13.27 -23.35 -60.43
C LYS A 699 -13.50 -22.84 -61.85
N ALA A 700 -14.41 -21.86 -62.03
CA ALA A 700 -14.64 -21.22 -63.32
C ALA A 700 -13.37 -20.58 -63.92
N ILE A 701 -12.51 -20.00 -63.07
CA ILE A 701 -11.22 -19.47 -63.51
C ILE A 701 -10.25 -20.61 -63.91
N ALA A 702 -10.19 -21.69 -63.13
CA ALA A 702 -9.29 -22.79 -63.37
C ALA A 702 -9.62 -23.63 -64.60
N ASP A 703 -10.93 -23.80 -64.91
CA ASP A 703 -11.43 -24.56 -66.02
C ASP A 703 -11.36 -23.79 -67.37
N ASP A 704 -11.08 -22.50 -67.36
CA ASP A 704 -10.94 -21.68 -68.57
C ASP A 704 -9.43 -21.47 -68.92
N PHE A 705 -9.04 -22.07 -70.08
CA PHE A 705 -7.65 -22.05 -70.54
C PHE A 705 -7.12 -20.65 -70.90
N ASP A 706 -7.95 -19.71 -71.29
CA ASP A 706 -7.57 -18.34 -71.61
C ASP A 706 -7.58 -17.44 -70.39
N LEU A 707 -8.37 -17.76 -69.38
CA LEU A 707 -8.57 -16.93 -68.20
C LEU A 707 -7.49 -17.28 -67.13
N MET A 708 -7.13 -18.51 -66.95
CA MET A 708 -6.17 -18.93 -65.93
C MET A 708 -4.78 -18.25 -66.07
N PRO A 709 -4.20 -18.14 -67.28
CA PRO A 709 -2.94 -17.38 -67.45
C PRO A 709 -3.10 -15.91 -67.06
N LYS A 710 -4.19 -15.25 -67.41
CA LYS A 710 -4.50 -13.85 -67.03
C LYS A 710 -4.59 -13.71 -65.54
N TYR A 711 -5.29 -14.63 -64.89
CA TYR A 711 -5.34 -14.64 -63.40
C TYR A 711 -3.98 -14.78 -62.75
N ARG A 712 -3.10 -15.67 -63.29
CA ARG A 712 -1.72 -15.80 -62.80
C ARG A 712 -0.95 -14.50 -62.94
N ASP A 713 -1.04 -13.83 -64.05
CA ASP A 713 -0.41 -12.51 -64.28
C ASP A 713 -0.94 -11.46 -63.29
N ILE A 714 -2.25 -11.41 -63.03
CA ILE A 714 -2.85 -10.49 -62.10
C ILE A 714 -2.31 -10.68 -60.68
N VAL A 715 -2.27 -11.91 -60.18
CA VAL A 715 -1.87 -12.19 -58.80
C VAL A 715 -0.35 -12.12 -58.61
N SER A 716 0.46 -12.49 -59.62
CA SER A 716 1.89 -12.56 -59.48
C SER A 716 2.63 -11.35 -60.10
N LYS A 717 2.46 -11.20 -61.45
CA LYS A 717 3.19 -10.17 -62.20
C LYS A 717 2.71 -8.75 -61.89
N TYR A 718 1.39 -8.55 -61.76
CA TYR A 718 0.75 -7.27 -61.59
C TYR A 718 0.37 -6.96 -60.12
N ARG A 719 0.79 -7.79 -59.18
CA ARG A 719 0.38 -7.67 -57.74
C ARG A 719 0.61 -6.29 -57.12
N ALA A 720 1.60 -5.54 -57.58
CA ALA A 720 1.91 -4.18 -57.12
C ALA A 720 1.32 -3.08 -57.99
N MET A 721 0.32 -3.38 -58.82
CA MET A 721 -0.32 -2.45 -59.75
C MET A 721 -1.71 -2.01 -59.24
N ASN A 722 -1.91 -1.80 -57.94
CA ASN A 722 -3.18 -1.43 -57.32
C ASN A 722 -4.29 -2.45 -57.61
N VAL A 723 -4.02 -3.75 -57.38
CA VAL A 723 -5.00 -4.83 -57.51
C VAL A 723 -4.97 -5.74 -56.30
N CYS A 724 -6.14 -6.14 -55.83
CA CYS A 724 -6.28 -7.09 -54.71
C CYS A 724 -7.46 -8.01 -54.91
N ILE A 725 -7.21 -9.31 -54.80
CA ILE A 725 -8.23 -10.35 -54.81
C ILE A 725 -8.46 -10.86 -53.38
N ILE A 726 -9.66 -10.72 -52.87
CA ILE A 726 -10.03 -11.14 -51.51
C ILE A 726 -10.91 -12.40 -51.60
N TYR A 727 -10.37 -13.54 -51.17
CA TYR A 727 -11.12 -14.77 -51.00
C TYR A 727 -11.80 -14.75 -49.61
N ALA A 728 -13.06 -14.32 -49.57
CA ALA A 728 -13.77 -14.12 -48.32
C ALA A 728 -14.26 -15.41 -47.63
N ASN A 729 -14.11 -16.57 -48.31
CA ASN A 729 -14.46 -17.89 -47.78
C ASN A 729 -13.31 -18.89 -48.00
N TYR A 730 -12.11 -18.55 -47.53
CA TYR A 730 -10.95 -19.42 -47.64
C TYR A 730 -10.94 -20.39 -46.46
N GLN A 731 -11.09 -21.68 -46.72
CA GLN A 731 -11.24 -22.73 -45.71
C GLN A 731 -10.19 -23.84 -45.88
N ASN A 732 -10.09 -24.76 -44.89
CA ASN A 732 -9.18 -25.89 -44.96
C ASN A 732 -9.35 -26.71 -46.25
N ALA A 733 -10.54 -26.79 -46.81
CA ALA A 733 -10.79 -27.46 -48.11
C ALA A 733 -10.15 -26.72 -49.31
N SER A 734 -9.89 -25.41 -49.18
CA SER A 734 -9.32 -24.59 -50.26
C SER A 734 -7.85 -24.92 -50.56
N VAL A 735 -7.17 -25.65 -49.66
CA VAL A 735 -5.76 -26.10 -49.83
C VAL A 735 -5.62 -27.58 -50.07
N SER A 736 -6.75 -28.29 -50.25
CA SER A 736 -6.70 -29.73 -50.61
C SER A 736 -6.04 -29.92 -51.98
N TYR A 737 -5.52 -31.14 -52.23
CA TYR A 737 -4.87 -31.48 -53.52
C TYR A 737 -5.80 -31.24 -54.73
N ASP A 738 -7.10 -31.48 -54.56
CA ASP A 738 -8.11 -31.33 -55.61
C ASP A 738 -8.70 -29.90 -55.67
N ALA A 739 -8.22 -28.96 -54.87
CA ALA A 739 -8.70 -27.56 -54.90
C ALA A 739 -8.29 -26.88 -56.22
N PRO A 740 -9.17 -26.02 -56.78
CA PRO A 740 -8.82 -25.22 -57.97
C PRO A 740 -7.50 -24.42 -57.76
N GLU A 741 -6.72 -24.29 -58.83
CA GLU A 741 -5.41 -23.65 -58.82
C GLU A 741 -5.47 -22.24 -58.22
N PRO A 742 -6.44 -21.36 -58.55
CA PRO A 742 -6.54 -20.01 -57.92
C PRO A 742 -6.55 -20.05 -56.39
N LEU A 743 -7.23 -21.02 -55.76
CA LEU A 743 -7.24 -21.16 -54.30
C LEU A 743 -5.91 -21.65 -53.77
N ARG A 744 -5.22 -22.57 -54.49
CA ARG A 744 -3.89 -23.04 -54.08
C ARG A 744 -2.82 -21.98 -54.16
N MET A 745 -2.94 -21.01 -55.10
CA MET A 745 -2.04 -19.85 -55.22
C MET A 745 -2.08 -18.94 -54.00
N ILE A 746 -3.20 -18.80 -53.31
CA ILE A 746 -3.30 -18.00 -52.08
C ILE A 746 -2.38 -18.52 -50.99
N LYS A 747 -2.21 -19.87 -50.90
CA LYS A 747 -1.23 -20.48 -49.97
C LYS A 747 0.19 -20.06 -50.32
N GLN A 748 0.49 -19.84 -51.59
CA GLN A 748 1.81 -19.43 -52.07
C GLN A 748 2.09 -17.95 -51.82
N GLU A 749 1.07 -17.11 -51.95
CA GLU A 749 1.16 -15.68 -51.62
C GLU A 749 1.28 -15.40 -50.13
N LYS A 750 0.92 -16.38 -49.29
CA LYS A 750 1.09 -16.39 -47.83
C LYS A 750 0.43 -15.23 -47.05
N HIS A 751 -0.59 -14.58 -47.60
CA HIS A 751 -1.35 -13.56 -46.93
C HIS A 751 -2.71 -14.10 -46.48
N LEU A 752 -2.88 -14.28 -45.14
CA LEU A 752 -4.12 -14.81 -44.58
C LEU A 752 -4.60 -13.95 -43.39
N LEU A 753 -5.88 -13.72 -43.33
CA LEU A 753 -6.56 -13.14 -42.16
C LEU A 753 -7.45 -14.23 -41.52
N CYS A 754 -7.12 -14.62 -40.30
CA CYS A 754 -7.69 -15.82 -39.69
C CYS A 754 -8.52 -15.48 -38.44
N PHE A 755 -9.80 -15.87 -38.44
CA PHE A 755 -10.76 -15.67 -37.36
C PHE A 755 -11.04 -16.96 -36.57
N ASP A 756 -10.09 -17.83 -36.41
CA ASP A 756 -10.18 -19.03 -35.58
C ASP A 756 -8.84 -19.30 -34.89
N ASP A 757 -8.87 -20.19 -33.89
CA ASP A 757 -7.66 -20.61 -33.18
C ASP A 757 -6.68 -21.25 -34.15
N LEU A 758 -5.39 -20.95 -34.03
CA LEU A 758 -4.34 -21.42 -34.94
C LEU A 758 -4.28 -22.97 -35.06
N SER A 759 -4.60 -23.66 -33.96
CA SER A 759 -4.66 -25.12 -33.92
C SER A 759 -5.74 -25.76 -34.83
N ASN A 760 -6.77 -25.00 -35.19
CA ASN A 760 -7.86 -25.43 -36.06
C ASN A 760 -7.56 -25.21 -37.55
N LEU A 761 -6.53 -24.45 -37.88
CA LEU A 761 -6.21 -24.04 -39.23
C LEU A 761 -5.24 -25.06 -39.88
N LYS A 762 -5.61 -25.58 -41.05
CA LYS A 762 -4.79 -26.39 -41.91
C LYS A 762 -4.41 -25.70 -43.21
N VAL A 763 -4.84 -24.47 -43.37
CA VAL A 763 -4.60 -23.61 -44.54
C VAL A 763 -3.16 -23.11 -44.59
N PHE A 764 -2.45 -23.21 -43.44
CA PHE A 764 -1.12 -22.69 -43.25
C PHE A 764 -0.34 -23.56 -42.28
N ASP A 765 0.98 -23.71 -42.50
CA ASP A 765 1.86 -24.46 -41.61
C ASP A 765 2.33 -23.55 -40.48
N VAL A 766 1.72 -23.68 -39.31
CA VAL A 766 2.06 -22.89 -38.13
C VAL A 766 3.13 -23.60 -37.32
N ASP A 767 4.23 -22.93 -37.03
CA ASP A 767 5.29 -23.47 -36.20
C ASP A 767 4.88 -23.69 -34.73
N TYR A 768 5.66 -24.51 -34.02
CA TYR A 768 5.35 -24.86 -32.64
C TYR A 768 5.43 -23.66 -31.69
N GLU A 769 6.33 -22.71 -31.95
CA GLU A 769 6.49 -21.51 -31.10
C GLU A 769 5.26 -20.61 -31.20
N ASN A 770 4.76 -20.37 -32.41
CA ASN A 770 3.52 -19.60 -32.64
C ASN A 770 2.30 -20.29 -32.02
N LEU A 771 2.19 -21.60 -32.09
CA LEU A 771 1.14 -22.38 -31.45
C LEU A 771 1.22 -22.27 -29.92
N ARG A 772 2.41 -22.30 -29.36
CA ARG A 772 2.65 -22.18 -27.92
C ARG A 772 2.33 -20.78 -27.43
N ALA A 773 2.74 -19.72 -28.11
CA ALA A 773 2.51 -18.34 -27.79
C ALA A 773 1.01 -17.96 -27.83
N ASN A 774 0.23 -18.64 -28.67
CA ASN A 774 -1.20 -18.33 -28.91
C ASN A 774 -2.14 -19.45 -28.46
N LYS A 775 -1.86 -20.11 -27.34
CA LYS A 775 -2.68 -21.21 -26.77
C LYS A 775 -4.09 -20.79 -26.34
N LYS A 776 -4.31 -19.51 -25.97
CA LYS A 776 -5.61 -19.05 -25.53
C LYS A 776 -6.56 -18.93 -26.72
N LYS A 777 -7.83 -19.34 -26.49
CA LYS A 777 -8.87 -19.22 -27.50
C LYS A 777 -9.05 -17.78 -27.95
N LEU A 778 -9.18 -17.62 -29.28
CA LEU A 778 -9.42 -16.33 -29.90
C LEU A 778 -10.78 -15.75 -29.47
N GLN A 779 -10.79 -14.52 -28.99
CA GLN A 779 -12.04 -13.84 -28.59
C GLN A 779 -12.78 -13.29 -29.80
N LEU A 780 -14.04 -12.93 -29.61
CA LEU A 780 -14.82 -12.27 -30.67
C LEU A 780 -14.23 -10.88 -30.97
N GLY A 781 -13.99 -10.59 -32.24
CA GLY A 781 -13.33 -9.37 -32.68
C GLY A 781 -11.79 -9.45 -32.71
N ASP A 782 -11.22 -10.59 -32.41
CA ASP A 782 -9.79 -10.84 -32.61
C ASP A 782 -9.56 -11.66 -33.89
N ALA A 783 -8.36 -11.48 -34.47
CA ALA A 783 -7.91 -12.24 -35.62
C ALA A 783 -6.39 -12.47 -35.57
N TYR A 784 -5.91 -13.40 -36.37
CA TYR A 784 -4.49 -13.52 -36.69
C TYR A 784 -4.25 -13.09 -38.13
N TYR A 785 -3.29 -12.21 -38.38
CA TYR A 785 -2.76 -11.97 -39.69
C TYR A 785 -1.50 -12.78 -39.86
N ILE A 786 -1.47 -13.58 -40.94
CA ILE A 786 -0.37 -14.43 -41.26
C ILE A 786 0.27 -13.90 -42.55
N ASN A 787 1.56 -13.58 -42.47
CA ASN A 787 2.35 -13.13 -43.60
C ASN A 787 3.66 -13.91 -43.60
N ASP A 788 3.83 -14.72 -44.59
CA ASP A 788 4.90 -15.74 -44.64
C ASP A 788 4.86 -16.67 -43.41
N ASN A 789 5.84 -16.62 -42.52
CA ASN A 789 5.88 -17.40 -41.30
C ASN A 789 5.55 -16.56 -40.06
N GLU A 790 5.30 -15.26 -40.22
CA GLU A 790 4.97 -14.37 -39.14
C GLU A 790 3.48 -14.42 -38.83
N VAL A 791 3.15 -14.58 -37.54
CA VAL A 791 1.80 -14.58 -37.03
C VAL A 791 1.60 -13.40 -36.12
N THR A 792 0.80 -12.44 -36.56
CA THR A 792 0.47 -11.26 -35.76
C THR A 792 -0.95 -11.35 -35.21
N LYS A 793 -1.13 -11.32 -33.90
CA LYS A 793 -2.43 -11.23 -33.26
C LYS A 793 -2.98 -9.82 -33.32
N LEU A 794 -4.23 -9.67 -33.77
CA LEU A 794 -4.88 -8.40 -34.06
C LEU A 794 -6.21 -8.26 -33.32
N LYS A 795 -6.48 -7.04 -32.84
CA LYS A 795 -7.83 -6.59 -32.47
C LYS A 795 -8.45 -5.89 -33.66
N MET A 796 -9.45 -6.50 -34.26
CA MET A 796 -10.08 -6.02 -35.47
C MET A 796 -11.00 -4.84 -35.20
N LEU A 797 -11.04 -3.92 -36.17
CA LEU A 797 -11.97 -2.80 -36.18
C LEU A 797 -13.41 -3.34 -36.29
N LYS A 798 -14.29 -2.90 -35.42
CA LYS A 798 -15.70 -3.24 -35.46
C LYS A 798 -16.40 -2.37 -36.49
N HIS A 799 -17.14 -3.01 -37.42
CA HIS A 799 -18.03 -2.32 -38.31
C HIS A 799 -19.22 -1.71 -37.53
N GLU A 800 -19.48 -0.45 -37.76
CA GLU A 800 -20.64 0.28 -37.24
C GLU A 800 -21.59 0.56 -38.39
N ASP A 801 -22.84 0.06 -38.28
CA ASP A 801 -23.88 0.19 -39.27
C ASP A 801 -24.28 1.66 -39.57
#